data_01bbce4b4f0efa206c384dcf2d83b7bc
#
_entry.id   01bbce4b4f0efa206c384dcf2d83b7bc
#
_cell.length_a   1.000
_cell.length_b   1.000
_cell.length_c   1.000
_cell.angle_alpha   90.00
_cell.angle_beta   90.00
_cell.angle_gamma   90.00
#
_symmetry.space_group_name_H-M   'P 1'
#
loop_
_entity.id
_entity.type
_entity.pdbx_description
1 polymer ?
#
loop_
_entity_poly.entity_id
_entity_poly.type
_entity_poly.pdbx_seq_one_letter_code
_entity_poly.pdbx_strand_id
1 'polypeptide(L)'
;MAEGSSIAGTIVEKPGFLATLRAAWPIPVLLIATVLLAGGLYTAVASRPKADPGEPLQAAEALVESERFEEAVSLLNDKVRAFVDSGQASEQDRGRFHLARARAFAGAIAPKAETHADNHNRVISDYLAAQQLRQSLLPSDTARKIESYIARDRLAEAVRALADLPPSESARKARLTRKVVEQALAQAEPDRVLVLELLALLAAEPTLDGAGKAWVLARQTQYLNEDGRYEEAINKLLRDMLRLADAPPEAMGELHLRLGEAYLGSGNDVAAAQRLEAAELLLAPSSPLRANGALLLGRILKAGAGADPERLQRAAERFGLVITDFATSTAYLPALLELAEIDAARGEHEAASERYAELVEAVRRPATNVRQNFDAERVTSSLMDRQTGTFLSGDYDIAMRYAELAASLYDDAKIPAALSLVLGQTHRAVADRILAESAAADGPGSAVERLDPAARSELKRHLLASGESFARHADLVSSVDTAGYLDSRWLAADSFDLAGDMEQARREFSLYTDGAPDDDSRRPEARVRLAQVFQVERNFASAAGLYRTVMAGPGPASDRARVPLAKCLLADSEPGNDAEAETLLLTTIDGSIVAPDAAAFRDALVELGGVYYATARYPEAIARLEEAVERYPDDPRIDILRYKLADASRLSAGQIALTLRQALPQATREALEQERVSRLHRAAELYEQVRASLDSDPARKLGDLERVCLRNAYFAIGDCAFDLADYDSAIAAYDAARLKYADDPSSLVAMVQIVNAYVQQQRWPQARTANERARQHLARFPDDVWQRPDLPMEKKHWERWLDAGTLLDQSARVEP
;
A
#
# COMPACT_ATOMS: atom_id res chain seq x y z
N MET A 1 -4.33 -51.24 -4.81
CA MET A 1 -4.94 -51.93 -5.93
C MET A 1 -4.10 -51.52 -7.13
N ALA A 2 -3.09 -52.27 -7.53
CA ALA A 2 -3.17 -53.41 -8.43
C ALA A 2 -3.71 -52.98 -9.79
N GLU A 3 -3.08 -53.10 -10.88
CA GLU A 3 -2.35 -54.18 -11.55
C GLU A 3 -1.61 -53.54 -12.72
N GLY A 4 -0.54 -53.93 -13.25
CA GLY A 4 -0.09 -55.29 -13.57
C GLY A 4 0.42 -55.33 -14.97
N SER A 5 1.61 -55.53 -15.07
CA SER A 5 2.55 -55.84 -16.14
C SER A 5 2.18 -56.83 -17.18
N SER A 6 2.83 -56.88 -18.25
CA SER A 6 3.21 -58.11 -18.93
C SER A 6 4.47 -57.90 -19.78
N ILE A 7 5.50 -58.65 -19.43
CA ILE A 7 6.76 -58.83 -20.16
C ILE A 7 6.50 -59.96 -21.18
N ALA A 8 6.73 -59.68 -22.42
CA ALA A 8 6.90 -60.72 -23.43
C ALA A 8 8.35 -60.70 -23.92
N GLY A 9 9.08 -61.66 -23.50
CA GLY A 9 10.43 -61.93 -23.96
C GLY A 9 10.46 -62.48 -25.38
N THR A 10 11.24 -61.84 -26.21
CA THR A 10 11.57 -62.37 -27.56
C THR A 10 12.94 -63.03 -27.46
N ILE A 11 12.96 -64.34 -27.69
CA ILE A 11 14.17 -65.16 -27.81
C ILE A 11 14.86 -64.79 -29.11
N VAL A 12 16.04 -64.22 -29.04
CA VAL A 12 16.91 -63.99 -30.22
C VAL A 12 17.83 -65.25 -30.35
N GLU A 13 17.60 -66.01 -31.38
CA GLU A 13 18.49 -67.08 -31.80
C GLU A 13 19.86 -66.54 -32.20
N LYS A 14 20.93 -67.09 -31.65
CA LYS A 14 22.30 -66.77 -32.05
C LYS A 14 22.59 -67.35 -33.45
N PRO A 15 23.05 -66.50 -34.38
CA PRO A 15 23.42 -66.99 -35.66
C PRO A 15 24.68 -67.89 -35.60
N GLY A 16 24.65 -69.01 -36.28
CA GLY A 16 25.68 -70.04 -36.31
C GLY A 16 27.05 -69.55 -36.83
N PHE A 17 28.11 -70.14 -36.34
CA PHE A 17 29.54 -69.84 -36.56
C PHE A 17 29.94 -69.53 -38.03
N LEU A 18 29.24 -70.10 -39.04
CA LEU A 18 29.48 -69.82 -40.44
C LEU A 18 28.94 -68.46 -40.95
N ALA A 19 27.98 -67.91 -40.25
CA ALA A 19 27.43 -66.56 -40.60
C ALA A 19 28.36 -65.45 -40.08
N THR A 20 29.08 -65.64 -38.99
CA THR A 20 30.05 -64.71 -38.42
C THR A 20 31.33 -64.62 -39.28
N LEU A 21 31.73 -65.68 -39.94
CA LEU A 21 32.89 -65.70 -40.84
C LEU A 21 32.64 -64.92 -42.12
N ARG A 22 31.42 -64.91 -42.62
CA ARG A 22 31.08 -64.14 -43.84
C ARG A 22 30.92 -62.65 -43.60
N ALA A 23 30.57 -62.26 -42.40
CA ALA A 23 30.46 -60.84 -42.02
C ALA A 23 31.82 -60.21 -41.72
N ALA A 24 32.84 -60.97 -41.33
CA ALA A 24 34.16 -60.45 -40.95
C ALA A 24 35.13 -60.28 -42.16
N TRP A 25 34.78 -60.78 -43.42
CA TRP A 25 35.62 -60.67 -44.60
C TRP A 25 36.03 -59.21 -44.95
N PRO A 26 35.24 -58.16 -44.73
CA PRO A 26 35.67 -56.78 -45.03
C PRO A 26 36.70 -56.21 -44.04
N ILE A 27 36.89 -56.79 -42.83
CA ILE A 27 37.77 -56.27 -41.83
C ILE A 27 39.28 -56.30 -42.19
N PRO A 28 39.81 -57.44 -42.76
CA PRO A 28 41.18 -57.48 -43.21
C PRO A 28 41.45 -56.58 -44.43
N VAL A 29 40.46 -56.41 -45.32
CA VAL A 29 40.58 -55.53 -46.47
C VAL A 29 40.59 -54.05 -46.05
N LEU A 30 39.75 -53.73 -45.09
CA LEU A 30 39.72 -52.39 -44.50
C LEU A 30 41.00 -52.04 -43.71
N LEU A 31 41.54 -53.00 -43.02
CA LEU A 31 42.80 -52.82 -42.26
C LEU A 31 43.99 -52.61 -43.22
N ILE A 32 44.06 -53.36 -44.30
CA ILE A 32 45.09 -53.22 -45.41
C ILE A 32 44.90 -51.86 -46.09
N ALA A 33 43.67 -51.48 -46.39
CA ALA A 33 43.36 -50.17 -46.98
C ALA A 33 43.77 -49.00 -46.05
N THR A 34 43.48 -49.13 -44.77
CA THR A 34 43.86 -48.12 -43.80
C THR A 34 45.38 -48.00 -43.58
N VAL A 35 46.08 -49.11 -43.61
CA VAL A 35 47.57 -49.12 -43.53
C VAL A 35 48.19 -48.51 -44.78
N LEU A 36 47.62 -48.82 -45.97
CA LEU A 36 48.10 -48.23 -47.25
C LEU A 36 47.79 -46.74 -47.33
N LEU A 37 46.60 -46.32 -46.81
CA LEU A 37 46.23 -44.94 -46.78
C LEU A 37 47.05 -44.17 -45.73
N ALA A 38 47.33 -44.77 -44.57
CA ALA A 38 48.17 -44.18 -43.53
C ALA A 38 49.65 -44.09 -43.98
N GLY A 39 50.12 -45.14 -44.73
CA GLY A 39 51.43 -45.15 -45.36
C GLY A 39 51.56 -44.10 -46.47
N GLY A 40 50.53 -44.02 -47.31
CA GLY A 40 50.47 -42.99 -48.35
C GLY A 40 50.35 -41.55 -47.77
N LEU A 41 49.60 -41.41 -46.75
CA LEU A 41 49.49 -40.11 -45.99
C LEU A 41 50.83 -39.76 -45.34
N TYR A 42 51.48 -40.77 -44.75
CA TYR A 42 52.76 -40.55 -44.09
C TYR A 42 53.87 -40.16 -45.12
N THR A 43 53.90 -40.81 -46.27
CA THR A 43 54.89 -40.44 -47.33
C THR A 43 54.54 -39.07 -47.95
N ALA A 44 53.23 -38.78 -48.14
CA ALA A 44 52.81 -37.48 -48.66
C ALA A 44 53.08 -36.29 -47.60
N VAL A 45 52.99 -36.60 -46.31
CA VAL A 45 53.35 -35.64 -45.28
C VAL A 45 54.90 -35.51 -45.13
N ALA A 46 55.62 -36.61 -45.21
CA ALA A 46 57.09 -36.65 -45.11
C ALA A 46 57.85 -36.08 -46.33
N SER A 47 57.18 -36.06 -47.52
CA SER A 47 57.76 -35.50 -48.75
C SER A 47 57.36 -34.09 -49.05
N ARG A 48 56.57 -33.42 -48.10
CA ARG A 48 56.40 -31.96 -48.23
C ARG A 48 57.75 -31.25 -48.06
N PRO A 49 58.12 -30.40 -49.00
CA PRO A 49 59.31 -29.60 -48.85
C PRO A 49 59.11 -28.79 -47.55
N LYS A 50 60.06 -28.79 -46.67
CA LYS A 50 60.10 -27.93 -45.51
C LYS A 50 59.99 -26.50 -46.03
N ALA A 51 58.76 -25.92 -45.90
CA ALA A 51 58.55 -24.51 -46.19
C ALA A 51 59.41 -23.72 -45.24
N ASP A 52 60.30 -22.94 -45.76
CA ASP A 52 61.06 -22.04 -44.98
C ASP A 52 60.12 -20.91 -44.45
N PRO A 53 59.92 -20.80 -43.13
CA PRO A 53 59.00 -19.78 -42.61
C PRO A 53 59.59 -18.37 -42.74
N GLY A 54 60.87 -18.25 -43.06
CA GLY A 54 61.55 -16.96 -43.09
C GLY A 54 61.00 -16.00 -44.13
N GLU A 55 60.64 -16.50 -45.34
CA GLU A 55 60.15 -15.64 -46.41
C GLU A 55 58.73 -15.08 -46.18
N PRO A 56 57.67 -15.86 -45.75
CA PRO A 56 56.35 -15.32 -45.40
C PRO A 56 56.37 -14.51 -44.12
N LEU A 57 57.27 -14.79 -43.16
CA LEU A 57 57.39 -14.01 -41.94
C LEU A 57 58.01 -12.65 -42.26
N GLN A 58 59.07 -12.60 -43.09
CA GLN A 58 59.69 -11.34 -43.54
C GLN A 58 58.69 -10.49 -44.34
N ALA A 59 57.88 -11.10 -45.20
CA ALA A 59 56.80 -10.40 -45.93
C ALA A 59 55.76 -9.79 -44.98
N ALA A 60 55.39 -10.52 -43.90
CA ALA A 60 54.45 -10.01 -42.91
C ALA A 60 55.01 -8.87 -42.08
N GLU A 61 56.30 -8.93 -41.73
CA GLU A 61 57.00 -7.82 -41.05
C GLU A 61 57.05 -6.56 -41.93
N ALA A 62 57.32 -6.70 -43.23
CA ALA A 62 57.28 -5.60 -44.21
C ALA A 62 55.87 -5.00 -44.38
N LEU A 63 54.83 -5.83 -44.30
CA LEU A 63 53.46 -5.36 -44.30
C LEU A 63 53.12 -4.56 -43.03
N VAL A 64 53.60 -4.97 -41.86
CA VAL A 64 53.48 -4.21 -40.60
C VAL A 64 54.21 -2.88 -40.70
N GLU A 65 55.40 -2.84 -41.24
CA GLU A 65 56.19 -1.59 -41.42
C GLU A 65 55.51 -0.65 -42.43
N SER A 66 54.82 -1.17 -43.44
CA SER A 66 54.02 -0.38 -44.40
C SER A 66 52.60 -0.08 -43.94
N GLU A 67 52.27 -0.33 -42.69
CA GLU A 67 50.97 -0.10 -42.05
C GLU A 67 49.76 -0.87 -42.70
N ARG A 68 50.05 -1.94 -43.44
CA ARG A 68 49.04 -2.85 -44.07
C ARG A 68 48.68 -3.95 -43.07
N PHE A 69 48.10 -3.58 -41.95
CA PHE A 69 47.96 -4.44 -40.75
C PHE A 69 46.99 -5.61 -40.99
N GLU A 70 45.86 -5.44 -41.71
CA GLU A 70 44.90 -6.53 -41.98
C GLU A 70 45.51 -7.61 -42.86
N GLU A 71 46.29 -7.21 -43.88
CA GLU A 71 47.01 -8.11 -44.74
C GLU A 71 48.11 -8.87 -44.00
N ALA A 72 48.83 -8.17 -43.11
CA ALA A 72 49.81 -8.80 -42.24
C ALA A 72 49.16 -9.87 -41.35
N VAL A 73 48.01 -9.57 -40.74
CA VAL A 73 47.26 -10.51 -39.87
C VAL A 73 46.84 -11.75 -40.68
N SER A 74 46.29 -11.56 -41.90
CA SER A 74 45.93 -12.69 -42.78
C SER A 74 47.10 -13.54 -43.12
N LEU A 75 48.23 -12.93 -43.57
CA LEU A 75 49.43 -13.66 -43.94
C LEU A 75 50.01 -14.46 -42.79
N LEU A 76 50.08 -13.85 -41.60
CA LEU A 76 50.59 -14.49 -40.39
C LEU A 76 49.70 -15.67 -39.96
N ASN A 77 48.41 -15.52 -40.00
CA ASN A 77 47.48 -16.58 -39.59
C ASN A 77 47.39 -17.73 -40.64
N ASP A 78 47.38 -17.41 -41.91
CA ASP A 78 47.16 -18.39 -42.99
C ASP A 78 48.41 -19.18 -43.40
N LYS A 79 49.56 -18.52 -43.35
CA LYS A 79 50.80 -19.15 -43.85
C LYS A 79 51.86 -19.42 -42.77
N VAL A 80 51.97 -18.60 -41.75
CA VAL A 80 53.02 -18.72 -40.73
C VAL A 80 52.59 -19.49 -39.52
N ARG A 81 51.32 -19.30 -39.07
CA ARG A 81 50.80 -19.89 -37.85
C ARG A 81 50.89 -21.41 -37.80
N ALA A 82 50.48 -22.10 -38.88
CA ALA A 82 50.52 -23.55 -38.92
C ALA A 82 51.95 -24.13 -38.76
N PHE A 83 52.96 -23.40 -39.23
CA PHE A 83 54.37 -23.77 -39.06
C PHE A 83 54.86 -23.52 -37.62
N VAL A 84 54.44 -22.43 -36.98
CA VAL A 84 54.75 -22.12 -35.57
C VAL A 84 54.09 -23.17 -34.66
N ASP A 85 52.82 -23.49 -34.90
CA ASP A 85 52.04 -24.43 -34.08
C ASP A 85 52.52 -25.91 -34.25
N SER A 86 53.13 -26.25 -35.36
CA SER A 86 53.76 -27.58 -35.56
C SER A 86 55.05 -27.82 -34.81
N GLY A 87 55.59 -26.82 -34.16
CA GLY A 87 56.84 -26.87 -33.39
C GLY A 87 58.09 -26.92 -34.29
N GLN A 88 58.02 -26.73 -35.63
CA GLN A 88 59.12 -26.73 -36.53
C GLN A 88 59.85 -25.37 -36.62
N ALA A 89 59.24 -24.30 -36.15
CA ALA A 89 59.85 -23.00 -36.18
C ALA A 89 60.90 -22.83 -35.05
N SER A 90 62.04 -22.14 -35.36
CA SER A 90 63.03 -21.80 -34.37
C SER A 90 62.42 -20.90 -33.26
N GLU A 91 63.05 -20.87 -32.09
CA GLU A 91 62.65 -19.97 -31.03
C GLU A 91 62.63 -18.51 -31.48
N GLN A 92 63.65 -18.14 -32.28
CA GLN A 92 63.77 -16.81 -32.85
C GLN A 92 62.60 -16.50 -33.80
N ASP A 93 62.22 -17.39 -34.68
CA ASP A 93 61.12 -17.21 -35.65
C ASP A 93 59.75 -17.20 -34.93
N ARG A 94 59.56 -18.03 -33.91
CA ARG A 94 58.38 -17.99 -33.05
C ARG A 94 58.25 -16.64 -32.36
N GLY A 95 59.39 -16.12 -31.82
CA GLY A 95 59.41 -14.80 -31.17
C GLY A 95 59.06 -13.67 -32.14
N ARG A 96 59.63 -13.71 -33.37
CA ARG A 96 59.37 -12.73 -34.46
C ARG A 96 57.90 -12.83 -34.93
N PHE A 97 57.39 -14.02 -35.04
CA PHE A 97 55.98 -14.25 -35.41
C PHE A 97 55.04 -13.60 -34.40
N HIS A 98 55.23 -13.88 -33.13
CA HIS A 98 54.40 -13.27 -32.07
C HIS A 98 54.54 -11.75 -32.04
N LEU A 99 55.75 -11.20 -32.20
CA LEU A 99 56.00 -9.75 -32.23
C LEU A 99 55.29 -9.10 -33.45
N ALA A 100 55.48 -9.68 -34.64
CA ALA A 100 54.85 -9.18 -35.87
C ALA A 100 53.32 -9.24 -35.79
N ARG A 101 52.79 -10.35 -35.23
CA ARG A 101 51.33 -10.53 -35.06
C ARG A 101 50.75 -9.55 -34.03
N ALA A 102 51.44 -9.34 -32.92
CA ALA A 102 51.01 -8.33 -31.92
C ALA A 102 50.94 -6.94 -32.54
N ARG A 103 52.02 -6.54 -33.31
CA ARG A 103 52.03 -5.24 -33.99
C ARG A 103 50.95 -5.10 -35.04
N ALA A 104 50.67 -6.14 -35.80
CA ALA A 104 49.62 -6.16 -36.80
C ALA A 104 48.22 -6.03 -36.18
N PHE A 105 47.92 -6.81 -35.13
CA PHE A 105 46.65 -6.68 -34.42
C PHE A 105 46.49 -5.32 -33.75
N ALA A 106 47.53 -4.80 -33.11
CA ALA A 106 47.51 -3.50 -32.49
C ALA A 106 47.30 -2.34 -33.46
N GLY A 107 47.91 -2.42 -34.66
CA GLY A 107 47.68 -1.47 -35.76
C GLY A 107 46.27 -1.55 -36.37
N ALA A 108 45.73 -2.78 -36.53
CA ALA A 108 44.38 -2.96 -37.02
C ALA A 108 43.28 -2.48 -36.07
N ILE A 109 43.53 -2.43 -34.75
CA ILE A 109 42.58 -1.90 -33.77
C ILE A 109 42.46 -0.39 -33.86
N ALA A 110 43.57 0.30 -34.10
CA ALA A 110 43.66 1.77 -33.98
C ALA A 110 42.61 2.55 -34.80
N PRO A 111 42.21 2.13 -36.03
CA PRO A 111 41.18 2.82 -36.79
C PRO A 111 39.74 2.40 -36.48
N LYS A 112 39.51 1.35 -35.66
CA LYS A 112 38.17 0.77 -35.42
C LYS A 112 37.95 0.50 -33.93
N ALA A 113 37.84 1.56 -33.13
CA ALA A 113 37.86 1.47 -31.66
C ALA A 113 36.75 0.66 -30.96
N GLU A 114 35.67 0.30 -31.65
CA GLU A 114 34.47 -0.23 -30.99
C GLU A 114 34.22 -1.75 -31.11
N THR A 115 34.98 -2.51 -31.90
CA THR A 115 34.50 -3.84 -32.33
C THR A 115 35.29 -5.09 -31.91
N HIS A 116 36.45 -4.99 -31.22
CA HIS A 116 37.26 -6.19 -31.04
C HIS A 116 37.92 -6.38 -29.69
N ALA A 117 37.14 -6.62 -28.63
CA ALA A 117 37.63 -7.07 -27.32
C ALA A 117 38.63 -8.24 -27.43
N ASP A 118 38.39 -9.19 -28.35
CA ASP A 118 39.28 -10.33 -28.61
C ASP A 118 40.59 -9.96 -29.21
N ASN A 119 40.69 -8.88 -30.00
CA ASN A 119 41.95 -8.42 -30.55
C ASN A 119 42.90 -7.86 -29.49
N HIS A 120 42.39 -7.14 -28.50
CA HIS A 120 43.20 -6.71 -27.37
C HIS A 120 43.80 -7.88 -26.58
N ASN A 121 43.04 -8.95 -26.36
CA ASN A 121 43.55 -10.16 -25.71
C ASN A 121 44.66 -10.81 -26.54
N ARG A 122 44.51 -10.86 -27.89
CA ARG A 122 45.55 -11.36 -28.80
C ARG A 122 46.83 -10.50 -28.79
N VAL A 123 46.68 -9.18 -28.82
CA VAL A 123 47.82 -8.25 -28.69
C VAL A 123 48.58 -8.50 -27.38
N ILE A 124 47.89 -8.64 -26.27
CA ILE A 124 48.50 -8.91 -24.97
C ILE A 124 49.22 -10.24 -24.97
N SER A 125 48.55 -11.33 -25.43
CA SER A 125 49.14 -12.67 -25.42
C SER A 125 50.37 -12.77 -26.32
N ASP A 126 50.31 -12.14 -27.48
CA ASP A 126 51.43 -12.18 -28.44
C ASP A 126 52.64 -11.32 -27.96
N TYR A 127 52.43 -10.14 -27.37
CA TYR A 127 53.56 -9.41 -26.78
C TYR A 127 54.18 -10.17 -25.61
N LEU A 128 53.41 -10.84 -24.79
CA LEU A 128 53.92 -11.66 -23.69
C LEU A 128 54.69 -12.87 -24.23
N ALA A 129 54.17 -13.57 -25.25
CA ALA A 129 54.85 -14.68 -25.90
C ALA A 129 56.17 -14.25 -26.58
N ALA A 130 56.17 -13.13 -27.25
CA ALA A 130 57.41 -12.55 -27.83
C ALA A 130 58.45 -12.26 -26.75
N GLN A 131 58.04 -11.67 -25.61
CA GLN A 131 58.96 -11.41 -24.50
C GLN A 131 59.51 -12.68 -23.85
N GLN A 132 58.68 -13.72 -23.68
CA GLN A 132 59.12 -15.02 -23.18
C GLN A 132 60.16 -15.67 -24.11
N LEU A 133 60.04 -15.42 -25.42
CA LEU A 133 60.95 -15.84 -26.44
C LEU A 133 62.12 -14.83 -26.68
N ARG A 134 62.42 -14.02 -25.70
CA ARG A 134 63.53 -13.04 -25.65
C ARG A 134 63.54 -12.00 -26.77
N GLN A 135 62.38 -11.66 -27.33
CA GLN A 135 62.23 -10.50 -28.23
C GLN A 135 62.18 -9.21 -27.41
N SER A 136 63.00 -8.22 -27.79
CA SER A 136 62.93 -6.88 -27.20
C SER A 136 61.76 -6.08 -27.77
N LEU A 137 60.93 -5.53 -26.89
CA LEU A 137 59.86 -4.62 -27.28
C LEU A 137 60.40 -3.20 -27.46
N LEU A 138 59.99 -2.55 -28.53
CA LEU A 138 60.21 -1.12 -28.71
C LEU A 138 59.30 -0.34 -27.72
N PRO A 139 59.64 0.90 -27.36
CA PRO A 139 58.78 1.73 -26.53
C PRO A 139 57.34 1.88 -27.10
N SER A 140 57.19 1.88 -28.42
CA SER A 140 55.88 1.88 -29.11
C SER A 140 55.12 0.59 -28.90
N ASP A 141 55.79 -0.57 -28.83
CA ASP A 141 55.15 -1.86 -28.57
C ASP A 141 54.65 -1.95 -27.13
N THR A 142 55.53 -1.49 -26.19
CA THR A 142 55.14 -1.40 -24.77
C THR A 142 53.93 -0.48 -24.58
N ALA A 143 53.88 0.66 -25.26
CA ALA A 143 52.73 1.56 -25.22
C ALA A 143 51.43 0.88 -25.73
N ARG A 144 51.49 0.18 -26.86
CA ARG A 144 50.32 -0.57 -27.41
C ARG A 144 49.87 -1.70 -26.49
N LYS A 145 50.80 -2.40 -25.83
CA LYS A 145 50.53 -3.41 -24.81
C LYS A 145 49.78 -2.78 -23.63
N ILE A 146 50.25 -1.62 -23.13
CA ILE A 146 49.57 -0.87 -22.05
C ILE A 146 48.17 -0.45 -22.47
N GLU A 147 48.00 0.12 -23.65
CA GLU A 147 46.66 0.51 -24.17
C GLU A 147 45.70 -0.69 -24.26
N SER A 148 46.25 -1.88 -24.63
CA SER A 148 45.43 -3.09 -24.65
C SER A 148 45.07 -3.60 -23.24
N TYR A 149 45.96 -3.46 -22.26
CA TYR A 149 45.64 -3.73 -20.85
C TYR A 149 44.51 -2.80 -20.34
N ILE A 150 44.60 -1.50 -20.65
CA ILE A 150 43.59 -0.49 -20.26
C ILE A 150 42.22 -0.88 -20.88
N ALA A 151 42.20 -1.17 -22.19
CA ALA A 151 40.99 -1.55 -22.89
C ALA A 151 40.32 -2.84 -22.36
N ARG A 152 41.10 -3.71 -21.69
CA ARG A 152 40.64 -4.93 -21.04
C ARG A 152 40.47 -4.83 -19.55
N ASP A 153 40.49 -3.62 -19.01
CA ASP A 153 40.39 -3.31 -17.59
C ASP A 153 41.40 -4.06 -16.69
N ARG A 154 42.56 -4.40 -17.27
CA ARG A 154 43.68 -5.07 -16.58
C ARG A 154 44.65 -4.04 -16.07
N LEU A 155 44.20 -3.18 -15.12
CA LEU A 155 44.92 -1.99 -14.67
C LEU A 155 46.21 -2.32 -13.93
N ALA A 156 46.26 -3.38 -13.13
CA ALA A 156 47.44 -3.80 -12.41
C ALA A 156 48.61 -4.19 -13.36
N GLU A 157 48.26 -4.82 -14.48
CA GLU A 157 49.26 -5.16 -15.49
C GLU A 157 49.68 -3.94 -16.32
N ALA A 158 48.74 -3.04 -16.60
CA ALA A 158 49.06 -1.76 -17.25
C ALA A 158 50.06 -0.94 -16.41
N VAL A 159 49.84 -0.85 -15.09
CA VAL A 159 50.76 -0.15 -14.17
C VAL A 159 52.13 -0.77 -14.15
N ARG A 160 52.23 -2.09 -14.09
CA ARG A 160 53.53 -2.78 -14.17
C ARG A 160 54.27 -2.49 -15.48
N ALA A 161 53.53 -2.50 -16.59
CA ALA A 161 54.12 -2.24 -17.91
C ALA A 161 54.53 -0.78 -18.12
N LEU A 162 53.95 0.19 -17.37
CA LEU A 162 54.41 1.58 -17.38
C LEU A 162 55.85 1.75 -16.87
N ALA A 163 56.32 0.86 -15.99
CA ALA A 163 57.72 0.85 -15.50
C ALA A 163 58.70 0.42 -16.59
N ASP A 164 58.26 -0.35 -17.62
CA ASP A 164 59.10 -0.81 -18.73
C ASP A 164 59.40 0.33 -19.75
N LEU A 165 58.67 1.47 -19.67
CA LEU A 165 58.95 2.61 -20.56
C LEU A 165 60.17 3.40 -20.12
N PRO A 166 61.12 3.66 -21.06
CA PRO A 166 62.38 4.36 -20.73
C PRO A 166 62.10 5.85 -20.42
N PRO A 167 62.99 6.51 -19.65
CA PRO A 167 62.84 7.93 -19.31
C PRO A 167 62.76 8.88 -20.52
N SER A 168 63.29 8.47 -21.66
CA SER A 168 63.21 9.24 -22.92
C SER A 168 61.75 9.36 -23.46
N GLU A 169 60.85 8.49 -22.98
CA GLU A 169 59.40 8.45 -23.38
C GLU A 169 58.49 9.08 -22.30
N SER A 170 59.02 10.00 -21.50
CA SER A 170 58.31 10.65 -20.40
C SER A 170 56.93 11.22 -20.81
N ALA A 171 56.83 11.90 -21.93
CA ALA A 171 55.53 12.44 -22.44
C ALA A 171 54.51 11.32 -22.79
N ARG A 172 55.00 10.20 -23.36
CA ARG A 172 54.16 9.04 -23.65
C ARG A 172 53.72 8.33 -22.38
N LYS A 173 54.64 8.20 -21.42
CA LYS A 173 54.36 7.63 -20.11
C LYS A 173 53.30 8.46 -19.36
N ALA A 174 53.45 9.77 -19.33
CA ALA A 174 52.47 10.67 -18.72
C ALA A 174 51.05 10.50 -19.32
N ARG A 175 50.97 10.46 -20.65
CA ARG A 175 49.69 10.25 -21.35
C ARG A 175 49.06 8.88 -21.01
N LEU A 176 49.85 7.80 -20.97
CA LEU A 176 49.35 6.47 -20.64
C LEU A 176 48.96 6.34 -19.19
N THR A 177 49.78 6.91 -18.27
CA THR A 177 49.41 6.95 -16.83
C THR A 177 48.11 7.67 -16.61
N ARG A 178 47.88 8.80 -17.31
CA ARG A 178 46.58 9.51 -17.26
C ARG A 178 45.44 8.63 -17.74
N LYS A 179 45.59 7.93 -18.86
CA LYS A 179 44.55 6.98 -19.33
C LYS A 179 44.25 5.86 -18.32
N VAL A 180 45.29 5.33 -17.64
CA VAL A 180 45.08 4.32 -16.58
C VAL A 180 44.28 4.91 -15.42
N VAL A 181 44.57 6.14 -14.99
CA VAL A 181 43.83 6.85 -13.94
C VAL A 181 42.38 7.08 -14.37
N GLU A 182 42.17 7.56 -15.59
CA GLU A 182 40.81 7.80 -16.13
C GLU A 182 40.01 6.49 -16.15
N GLN A 183 40.60 5.38 -16.58
CA GLN A 183 39.93 4.07 -16.55
C GLN A 183 39.66 3.56 -15.13
N ALA A 184 40.64 3.74 -14.21
CA ALA A 184 40.47 3.39 -12.80
C ALA A 184 39.32 4.17 -12.15
N LEU A 185 39.19 5.46 -12.46
CA LEU A 185 38.12 6.31 -11.99
C LEU A 185 36.74 5.95 -12.60
N ALA A 186 36.72 5.29 -13.76
CA ALA A 186 35.49 4.86 -14.43
C ALA A 186 34.93 3.53 -13.89
N GLN A 187 35.68 2.82 -13.05
CA GLN A 187 35.19 1.60 -12.40
C GLN A 187 34.04 1.89 -11.43
N ALA A 188 33.16 0.93 -11.22
CA ALA A 188 32.02 1.05 -10.27
C ALA A 188 32.53 1.31 -8.83
N GLU A 189 33.63 0.67 -8.45
CA GLU A 189 34.35 0.87 -7.19
C GLU A 189 35.82 1.15 -7.48
N PRO A 190 36.24 2.42 -7.62
CA PRO A 190 37.60 2.79 -7.93
C PRO A 190 38.59 2.39 -6.81
N ASP A 191 39.66 1.69 -7.16
CA ASP A 191 40.77 1.46 -6.21
C ASP A 191 41.45 2.78 -5.89
N ARG A 192 41.07 3.36 -4.77
CA ARG A 192 41.53 4.67 -4.31
C ARG A 192 43.06 4.74 -4.09
N VAL A 193 43.66 3.65 -3.57
CA VAL A 193 45.09 3.61 -3.30
C VAL A 193 45.86 3.64 -4.62
N LEU A 194 45.44 2.80 -5.56
CA LEU A 194 46.03 2.77 -6.90
C LEU A 194 45.90 4.13 -7.61
N VAL A 195 44.75 4.77 -7.55
CA VAL A 195 44.53 6.09 -8.18
C VAL A 195 45.44 7.15 -7.57
N LEU A 196 45.55 7.21 -6.25
CA LEU A 196 46.42 8.19 -5.57
C LEU A 196 47.92 7.97 -5.89
N GLU A 197 48.38 6.71 -5.95
CA GLU A 197 49.75 6.37 -6.35
C GLU A 197 50.03 6.80 -7.80
N LEU A 198 49.11 6.54 -8.70
CA LEU A 198 49.24 6.94 -10.11
C LEU A 198 49.22 8.46 -10.30
N LEU A 199 48.35 9.16 -9.54
CA LEU A 199 48.33 10.63 -9.53
C LEU A 199 49.65 11.21 -9.01
N ALA A 200 50.28 10.59 -8.01
CA ALA A 200 51.60 11.01 -7.51
C ALA A 200 52.67 10.76 -8.55
N LEU A 201 52.65 9.61 -9.23
CA LEU A 201 53.54 9.29 -10.34
C LEU A 201 53.40 10.30 -11.50
N LEU A 202 52.15 10.61 -11.88
CA LEU A 202 51.89 11.58 -12.95
C LEU A 202 52.32 13.00 -12.57
N ALA A 203 52.12 13.41 -11.31
CA ALA A 203 52.58 14.69 -10.80
C ALA A 203 54.11 14.88 -10.87
N ALA A 204 54.87 13.79 -10.76
CA ALA A 204 56.31 13.78 -10.79
C ALA A 204 56.92 13.85 -12.23
N GLU A 205 56.06 13.68 -13.27
CA GLU A 205 56.55 13.66 -14.66
C GLU A 205 56.93 15.08 -15.15
N PRO A 206 58.18 15.32 -15.52
CA PRO A 206 58.68 16.67 -15.88
C PRO A 206 57.99 17.26 -17.14
N THR A 207 57.53 16.41 -18.04
CA THR A 207 56.93 16.80 -19.31
C THR A 207 55.42 17.07 -19.23
N LEU A 208 54.84 16.99 -18.03
CA LEU A 208 53.42 17.29 -17.84
C LEU A 208 53.14 18.78 -18.03
N ASP A 209 52.24 19.11 -18.94
CA ASP A 209 51.86 20.49 -19.24
C ASP A 209 50.98 21.12 -18.13
N GLY A 210 50.69 22.40 -18.23
CA GLY A 210 49.86 23.12 -17.26
C GLY A 210 48.48 22.50 -17.08
N ALA A 211 47.86 22.04 -18.18
CA ALA A 211 46.54 21.39 -18.15
C ALA A 211 46.60 20.03 -17.39
N GLY A 212 47.64 19.24 -17.66
CA GLY A 212 47.84 17.96 -16.96
C GLY A 212 48.11 18.13 -15.47
N LYS A 213 48.94 19.11 -15.10
CA LYS A 213 49.25 19.45 -13.70
C LYS A 213 47.95 19.92 -12.96
N ALA A 214 47.18 20.77 -13.60
CA ALA A 214 45.89 21.21 -13.03
C ALA A 214 44.89 20.05 -12.84
N TRP A 215 44.83 19.15 -13.82
CA TRP A 215 43.98 17.96 -13.74
C TRP A 215 44.39 17.03 -12.57
N VAL A 216 45.68 16.78 -12.41
CA VAL A 216 46.22 15.99 -11.28
C VAL A 216 45.90 16.66 -9.95
N LEU A 217 46.13 17.96 -9.84
CA LEU A 217 45.83 18.72 -8.62
C LEU A 217 44.33 18.68 -8.29
N ALA A 218 43.47 18.81 -9.30
CA ALA A 218 41.98 18.72 -9.12
C ALA A 218 41.61 17.34 -8.57
N ARG A 219 42.11 16.24 -9.11
CA ARG A 219 41.85 14.88 -8.63
C ARG A 219 42.37 14.64 -7.21
N GLN A 220 43.60 15.02 -6.93
CA GLN A 220 44.18 14.88 -5.59
C GLN A 220 43.36 15.64 -4.53
N THR A 221 42.96 16.86 -4.85
CA THR A 221 42.20 17.69 -3.93
C THR A 221 40.72 17.28 -3.83
N GLN A 222 40.17 16.68 -4.87
CA GLN A 222 38.89 16.01 -4.78
C GLN A 222 38.89 14.93 -3.71
N TYR A 223 39.89 14.03 -3.71
CA TYR A 223 40.01 12.99 -2.68
C TYR A 223 40.24 13.59 -1.27
N LEU A 224 40.98 14.67 -1.14
CA LEU A 224 41.15 15.37 0.15
C LEU A 224 39.80 15.92 0.65
N ASN A 225 38.97 16.49 -0.24
CA ASN A 225 37.63 16.98 0.10
C ASN A 225 36.70 15.83 0.52
N GLU A 226 36.73 14.70 -0.18
CA GLU A 226 35.98 13.50 0.15
C GLU A 226 36.38 12.90 1.51
N ASP A 227 37.68 13.04 1.90
CA ASP A 227 38.20 12.61 3.21
C ASP A 227 37.88 13.59 4.34
N GLY A 228 37.27 14.74 4.05
CA GLY A 228 37.09 15.81 5.04
C GLY A 228 38.36 16.56 5.40
N ARG A 229 39.45 16.38 4.64
CA ARG A 229 40.77 17.05 4.84
C ARG A 229 40.80 18.42 4.17
N TYR A 230 39.77 19.23 4.46
CA TYR A 230 39.54 20.49 3.77
C TYR A 230 40.68 21.48 3.88
N GLU A 231 41.27 21.68 5.07
CA GLU A 231 42.36 22.60 5.29
C GLU A 231 43.60 22.22 4.47
N GLU A 232 43.86 20.93 4.32
CA GLU A 232 44.99 20.45 3.51
C GLU A 232 44.74 20.68 2.02
N ALA A 233 43.46 20.46 1.57
CA ALA A 233 43.04 20.76 0.20
C ALA A 233 43.21 22.26 -0.11
N ILE A 234 42.72 23.14 0.78
CA ILE A 234 42.83 24.60 0.67
C ILE A 234 44.31 25.02 0.54
N ASN A 235 45.13 24.59 1.49
CA ASN A 235 46.56 24.96 1.50
C ASN A 235 47.30 24.47 0.27
N LYS A 236 46.98 23.25 -0.20
CA LYS A 236 47.55 22.68 -1.43
C LYS A 236 47.13 23.45 -2.66
N LEU A 237 45.81 23.73 -2.81
CA LEU A 237 45.27 24.47 -3.94
C LEU A 237 45.82 25.90 -4.00
N LEU A 238 45.81 26.66 -2.91
CA LEU A 238 46.32 28.02 -2.87
C LEU A 238 47.80 28.12 -3.25
N ARG A 239 48.62 27.18 -2.79
CA ARG A 239 50.04 27.13 -3.08
C ARG A 239 50.33 26.75 -4.53
N ASP A 240 49.69 25.67 -5.02
CA ASP A 240 50.05 25.05 -6.28
C ASP A 240 49.37 25.72 -7.49
N MET A 241 48.19 26.33 -7.36
CA MET A 241 47.51 27.15 -8.40
C MET A 241 48.36 28.33 -8.84
N LEU A 242 49.10 28.95 -7.93
CA LEU A 242 50.01 30.06 -8.25
C LEU A 242 51.11 29.69 -9.26
N ARG A 243 51.40 28.39 -9.38
CA ARG A 243 52.45 27.86 -10.29
C ARG A 243 51.86 27.35 -11.61
N LEU A 244 50.57 27.48 -11.83
CA LEU A 244 49.87 26.97 -12.99
C LEU A 244 49.37 28.09 -13.91
N ALA A 245 50.18 29.14 -14.07
CA ALA A 245 49.77 30.30 -14.88
C ALA A 245 49.47 29.96 -16.36
N ASP A 246 50.02 28.87 -16.88
CA ASP A 246 49.82 28.40 -18.25
C ASP A 246 48.64 27.40 -18.41
N ALA A 247 47.93 27.13 -17.33
CA ALA A 247 46.81 26.19 -17.38
C ALA A 247 45.61 26.82 -18.14
N PRO A 248 44.89 26.04 -18.94
CA PRO A 248 43.68 26.52 -19.62
C PRO A 248 42.62 27.02 -18.64
N PRO A 249 41.78 28.02 -19.04
CA PRO A 249 40.71 28.55 -18.20
C PRO A 249 39.79 27.47 -17.61
N GLU A 250 39.41 26.49 -18.40
CA GLU A 250 38.53 25.38 -17.96
C GLU A 250 39.21 24.58 -16.81
N ALA A 251 40.51 24.26 -16.92
CA ALA A 251 41.25 23.58 -15.89
C ALA A 251 41.35 24.42 -14.61
N MET A 252 41.57 25.74 -14.75
CA MET A 252 41.59 26.66 -13.60
C MET A 252 40.20 26.76 -12.97
N GLY A 253 39.12 26.73 -13.77
CA GLY A 253 37.75 26.71 -13.31
C GLY A 253 37.47 25.48 -12.45
N GLU A 254 37.94 24.29 -12.84
CA GLU A 254 37.85 23.09 -12.02
C GLU A 254 38.58 23.24 -10.69
N LEU A 255 39.79 23.82 -10.67
CA LEU A 255 40.53 24.05 -9.42
C LEU A 255 39.82 25.05 -8.49
N HIS A 256 39.23 26.09 -9.03
CA HIS A 256 38.37 27.00 -8.26
C HIS A 256 37.14 26.29 -7.70
N LEU A 257 36.52 25.38 -8.44
CA LEU A 257 35.41 24.55 -7.97
C LEU A 257 35.84 23.69 -6.76
N ARG A 258 36.99 22.97 -6.88
CA ARG A 258 37.53 22.15 -5.78
C ARG A 258 37.90 22.98 -4.54
N LEU A 259 38.40 24.21 -4.75
CA LEU A 259 38.70 25.15 -3.67
C LEU A 259 37.41 25.65 -3.00
N GLY A 260 36.36 25.91 -3.78
CA GLY A 260 35.03 26.24 -3.27
C GLY A 260 34.43 25.12 -2.44
N GLU A 261 34.53 23.88 -2.92
CA GLU A 261 34.10 22.67 -2.17
C GLU A 261 34.87 22.56 -0.82
N ALA A 262 36.20 22.78 -0.83
CA ALA A 262 37.01 22.71 0.37
C ALA A 262 36.64 23.81 1.38
N TYR A 263 36.41 25.05 0.93
CA TYR A 263 35.97 26.13 1.80
C TYR A 263 34.57 25.86 2.39
N LEU A 264 33.66 25.32 1.58
CA LEU A 264 32.34 24.95 2.06
C LEU A 264 32.44 23.86 3.13
N GLY A 265 33.21 22.81 2.89
CA GLY A 265 33.47 21.74 3.86
C GLY A 265 34.15 22.21 5.15
N SER A 266 34.98 23.28 5.09
CA SER A 266 35.56 23.90 6.28
C SER A 266 34.64 24.91 6.99
N GLY A 267 33.42 25.14 6.49
CA GLY A 267 32.42 26.08 7.06
C GLY A 267 32.66 27.55 6.67
N ASN A 268 33.48 27.82 5.66
CA ASN A 268 33.73 29.19 5.19
C ASN A 268 32.92 29.50 3.93
N ASP A 269 31.62 29.74 4.12
CA ASP A 269 30.66 29.97 3.04
C ASP A 269 30.99 31.18 2.17
N VAL A 270 31.55 32.22 2.75
CA VAL A 270 31.90 33.46 2.01
C VAL A 270 33.04 33.18 1.04
N ALA A 271 34.11 32.55 1.49
CA ALA A 271 35.22 32.16 0.62
C ALA A 271 34.81 31.13 -0.42
N ALA A 272 33.93 30.16 -0.02
CA ALA A 272 33.38 29.18 -0.91
C ALA A 272 32.62 29.83 -2.07
N ALA A 273 31.69 30.73 -1.78
CA ALA A 273 30.91 31.46 -2.81
C ALA A 273 31.83 32.21 -3.78
N GLN A 274 32.81 32.95 -3.30
CA GLN A 274 33.77 33.68 -4.16
C GLN A 274 34.54 32.74 -5.11
N ARG A 275 34.91 31.54 -4.64
CA ARG A 275 35.62 30.56 -5.48
C ARG A 275 34.73 29.87 -6.47
N LEU A 276 33.50 29.58 -6.09
CA LEU A 276 32.49 29.00 -6.98
C LEU A 276 32.07 29.98 -8.08
N GLU A 277 31.94 31.27 -7.77
CA GLU A 277 31.70 32.32 -8.76
C GLU A 277 32.89 32.47 -9.74
N ALA A 278 34.11 32.40 -9.22
CA ALA A 278 35.32 32.40 -10.08
C ALA A 278 35.35 31.13 -10.98
N ALA A 279 34.94 29.98 -10.47
CA ALA A 279 34.81 28.76 -11.25
C ALA A 279 33.78 28.93 -12.40
N GLU A 280 32.64 29.52 -12.12
CA GLU A 280 31.56 29.74 -13.09
C GLU A 280 32.00 30.63 -14.27
N LEU A 281 32.85 31.62 -14.00
CA LEU A 281 33.38 32.49 -15.03
C LEU A 281 34.40 31.82 -15.96
N LEU A 282 35.11 30.80 -15.46
CA LEU A 282 36.17 30.11 -16.17
C LEU A 282 35.73 28.83 -16.87
N LEU A 283 34.68 28.19 -16.36
CA LEU A 283 34.10 26.97 -16.93
C LEU A 283 33.26 27.28 -18.16
N ALA A 284 33.31 26.45 -19.18
CA ALA A 284 32.48 26.57 -20.35
C ALA A 284 30.96 26.50 -19.97
N PRO A 285 30.08 27.23 -20.69
CA PRO A 285 28.66 27.18 -20.38
C PRO A 285 28.04 25.79 -20.39
N SER A 286 28.57 24.87 -21.21
CA SER A 286 28.11 23.47 -21.32
C SER A 286 28.85 22.50 -20.40
N SER A 287 29.81 22.99 -19.59
CA SER A 287 30.62 22.13 -18.70
C SER A 287 29.77 21.50 -17.59
N PRO A 288 29.76 20.17 -17.41
CA PRO A 288 29.07 19.53 -16.30
C PRO A 288 29.53 20.00 -14.90
N LEU A 289 30.80 20.48 -14.80
CA LEU A 289 31.33 21.04 -13.57
C LEU A 289 30.63 22.33 -13.14
N ARG A 290 30.10 23.10 -14.11
CA ARG A 290 29.29 24.29 -13.83
C ARG A 290 28.01 23.98 -13.12
N ALA A 291 27.38 22.82 -13.42
CA ALA A 291 26.20 22.34 -12.68
C ALA A 291 26.51 22.12 -11.19
N ASN A 292 27.66 21.52 -10.88
CA ASN A 292 28.10 21.32 -9.50
C ASN A 292 28.33 22.65 -8.78
N GLY A 293 28.98 23.62 -9.46
CA GLY A 293 29.20 24.96 -8.92
C GLY A 293 27.87 25.67 -8.61
N ALA A 294 26.93 25.63 -9.54
CA ALA A 294 25.59 26.22 -9.34
C ALA A 294 24.80 25.57 -8.21
N LEU A 295 24.86 24.22 -8.10
CA LEU A 295 24.24 23.48 -6.99
C LEU A 295 24.81 23.94 -5.64
N LEU A 296 26.16 24.03 -5.51
CA LEU A 296 26.78 24.45 -4.26
C LEU A 296 26.50 25.91 -3.91
N LEU A 297 26.51 26.81 -4.89
CA LEU A 297 26.14 28.22 -4.70
C LEU A 297 24.65 28.32 -4.25
N GLY A 298 23.76 27.55 -4.85
CA GLY A 298 22.38 27.46 -4.43
C GLY A 298 22.23 27.04 -2.98
N ARG A 299 23.01 26.03 -2.54
CA ARG A 299 23.02 25.56 -1.14
C ARG A 299 23.52 26.62 -0.16
N ILE A 300 24.60 27.32 -0.51
CA ILE A 300 25.13 28.44 0.32
C ILE A 300 24.05 29.51 0.46
N LEU A 301 23.38 29.87 -0.63
CA LEU A 301 22.31 30.86 -0.62
C LEU A 301 21.13 30.41 0.27
N LYS A 302 20.69 29.15 0.12
CA LYS A 302 19.60 28.56 0.90
C LYS A 302 19.93 28.49 2.39
N ALA A 303 21.10 28.00 2.75
CA ALA A 303 21.53 27.87 4.13
C ALA A 303 21.60 29.23 4.86
N GLY A 304 22.08 30.26 4.16
CA GLY A 304 22.18 31.60 4.71
C GLY A 304 20.92 32.44 4.56
N ALA A 305 19.83 31.90 4.00
CA ALA A 305 18.65 32.72 3.71
C ALA A 305 17.81 33.00 4.97
N GLY A 306 17.75 32.07 5.92
CA GLY A 306 16.83 32.19 7.06
C GLY A 306 15.42 32.51 6.54
N ALA A 307 14.87 33.66 6.91
CA ALA A 307 13.58 34.15 6.45
C ALA A 307 13.67 35.16 5.26
N ASP A 308 14.84 35.32 4.64
CA ASP A 308 15.04 36.26 3.52
C ASP A 308 14.50 35.66 2.19
N PRO A 309 13.36 36.17 1.68
CA PRO A 309 12.73 35.61 0.47
C PRO A 309 13.56 35.88 -0.79
N GLU A 310 14.31 37.01 -0.86
CA GLU A 310 15.12 37.32 -2.02
C GLU A 310 16.31 36.35 -2.15
N ARG A 311 16.88 35.98 -1.01
CA ARG A 311 17.97 35.02 -0.97
C ARG A 311 17.51 33.61 -1.32
N LEU A 312 16.32 33.19 -0.85
CA LEU A 312 15.68 31.95 -1.29
C LEU A 312 15.35 31.96 -2.79
N GLN A 313 14.93 33.13 -3.32
CA GLN A 313 14.67 33.24 -4.75
C GLN A 313 15.94 33.04 -5.58
N ARG A 314 17.05 33.68 -5.18
CA ARG A 314 18.35 33.46 -5.84
C ARG A 314 18.85 32.03 -5.74
N ALA A 315 18.61 31.34 -4.60
CA ALA A 315 18.90 29.92 -4.47
C ALA A 315 18.09 29.08 -5.47
N ALA A 316 16.78 29.34 -5.57
CA ALA A 316 15.89 28.66 -6.50
C ALA A 316 16.32 28.87 -7.97
N GLU A 317 16.75 30.07 -8.34
CA GLU A 317 17.28 30.36 -9.68
C GLU A 317 18.52 29.55 -10.01
N ARG A 318 19.44 29.37 -9.02
CA ARG A 318 20.61 28.52 -9.19
C ARG A 318 20.26 27.05 -9.37
N PHE A 319 19.33 26.52 -8.61
CA PHE A 319 18.85 25.15 -8.80
C PHE A 319 18.07 25.00 -10.11
N GLY A 320 17.26 25.99 -10.48
CA GLY A 320 16.52 26.03 -11.75
C GLY A 320 17.46 25.94 -12.95
N LEU A 321 18.58 26.67 -12.94
CA LEU A 321 19.61 26.59 -13.97
C LEU A 321 20.17 25.18 -14.12
N VAL A 322 20.42 24.47 -13.02
CA VAL A 322 20.90 23.07 -13.08
C VAL A 322 19.86 22.18 -13.73
N ILE A 323 18.59 22.38 -13.40
CA ILE A 323 17.49 21.55 -13.91
C ILE A 323 17.26 21.78 -15.40
N THR A 324 17.32 23.03 -15.86
CA THR A 324 17.05 23.38 -17.27
C THR A 324 18.22 23.08 -18.20
N ASP A 325 19.43 23.42 -17.80
CA ASP A 325 20.59 23.41 -18.70
C ASP A 325 21.42 22.12 -18.55
N PHE A 326 21.29 21.39 -17.43
CA PHE A 326 22.14 20.27 -17.08
C PHE A 326 21.36 19.00 -16.66
N ALA A 327 20.28 18.68 -17.37
CA ALA A 327 19.40 17.55 -17.04
C ALA A 327 20.10 16.17 -16.98
N THR A 328 21.27 16.00 -17.61
CA THR A 328 22.06 14.77 -17.59
C THR A 328 23.19 14.78 -16.54
N SER A 329 23.35 15.88 -15.80
CA SER A 329 24.38 16.03 -14.77
C SER A 329 24.02 15.25 -13.50
N THR A 330 25.06 14.84 -12.76
CA THR A 330 24.92 14.30 -11.40
C THR A 330 24.35 15.31 -10.41
N ALA A 331 24.40 16.59 -10.70
CA ALA A 331 23.82 17.67 -9.89
C ALA A 331 22.31 17.82 -10.06
N TYR A 332 21.68 17.19 -11.10
CA TYR A 332 20.28 17.35 -11.44
C TYR A 332 19.34 16.96 -10.32
N LEU A 333 19.40 15.71 -9.86
CA LEU A 333 18.50 15.22 -8.79
C LEU A 333 18.72 15.94 -7.45
N PRO A 334 19.97 16.21 -7.01
CA PRO A 334 20.19 17.08 -5.87
C PRO A 334 19.57 18.47 -6.00
N ALA A 335 19.70 19.12 -7.17
CA ALA A 335 19.11 20.43 -7.39
C ALA A 335 17.57 20.40 -7.41
N LEU A 336 16.99 19.35 -7.97
CA LEU A 336 15.55 19.13 -7.99
C LEU A 336 15.00 18.95 -6.57
N LEU A 337 15.70 18.20 -5.71
CA LEU A 337 15.33 18.06 -4.30
C LEU A 337 15.38 19.41 -3.56
N GLU A 338 16.50 20.14 -3.69
CA GLU A 338 16.66 21.45 -3.04
C GLU A 338 15.58 22.46 -3.48
N LEU A 339 15.18 22.43 -4.77
CA LEU A 339 14.13 23.29 -5.29
C LEU A 339 12.76 22.86 -4.79
N ALA A 340 12.46 21.55 -4.74
CA ALA A 340 11.21 21.04 -4.16
C ALA A 340 11.06 21.46 -2.69
N GLU A 341 12.16 21.44 -1.94
CA GLU A 341 12.17 21.89 -0.55
C GLU A 341 11.91 23.40 -0.40
N ILE A 342 12.44 24.21 -1.32
CA ILE A 342 12.17 25.66 -1.33
C ILE A 342 10.71 25.94 -1.66
N ASP A 343 10.15 25.26 -2.66
CA ASP A 343 8.74 25.46 -3.05
C ASP A 343 7.80 25.06 -1.92
N ALA A 344 8.07 23.92 -1.28
CA ALA A 344 7.30 23.50 -0.11
C ALA A 344 7.39 24.51 1.05
N ALA A 345 8.59 25.08 1.28
CA ALA A 345 8.78 26.09 2.32
C ALA A 345 8.07 27.42 2.03
N ARG A 346 7.81 27.71 0.75
CA ARG A 346 7.02 28.89 0.30
C ARG A 346 5.52 28.64 0.32
N GLY A 347 5.08 27.43 0.61
CA GLY A 347 3.69 27.02 0.51
C GLY A 347 3.24 26.68 -0.93
N GLU A 348 4.16 26.59 -1.88
CA GLU A 348 3.91 26.20 -3.28
C GLU A 348 3.86 24.67 -3.40
N HIS A 349 2.94 24.05 -2.62
CA HIS A 349 2.92 22.60 -2.42
C HIS A 349 2.62 21.79 -3.68
N GLU A 350 1.91 22.39 -4.66
CA GLU A 350 1.63 21.72 -5.94
C GLU A 350 2.92 21.56 -6.75
N ALA A 351 3.65 22.65 -6.93
CA ALA A 351 4.95 22.64 -7.62
C ALA A 351 5.97 21.73 -6.89
N ALA A 352 6.00 21.79 -5.57
CA ALA A 352 6.85 20.90 -4.76
C ALA A 352 6.51 19.42 -4.99
N SER A 353 5.21 19.08 -4.99
CA SER A 353 4.74 17.69 -5.21
C SER A 353 5.10 17.17 -6.60
N GLU A 354 4.99 17.99 -7.64
CA GLU A 354 5.41 17.62 -9.01
C GLU A 354 6.92 17.29 -9.06
N ARG A 355 7.76 18.10 -8.42
CA ARG A 355 9.20 17.85 -8.38
C ARG A 355 9.57 16.63 -7.56
N TYR A 356 8.89 16.43 -6.43
CA TYR A 356 9.07 15.20 -5.65
C TYR A 356 8.60 13.95 -6.43
N ALA A 357 7.52 14.04 -7.21
CA ALA A 357 7.08 12.95 -8.07
C ALA A 357 8.13 12.59 -9.14
N GLU A 358 8.77 13.61 -9.74
CA GLU A 358 9.88 13.40 -10.68
C GLU A 358 11.09 12.76 -9.99
N LEU A 359 11.44 13.19 -8.77
CA LEU A 359 12.49 12.57 -7.96
C LEU A 359 12.21 11.09 -7.68
N VAL A 360 10.99 10.80 -7.25
CA VAL A 360 10.53 9.44 -6.96
C VAL A 360 10.65 8.55 -8.20
N GLU A 361 10.19 9.02 -9.36
CA GLU A 361 10.29 8.28 -10.62
C GLU A 361 11.75 8.04 -11.02
N ALA A 362 12.61 9.05 -10.85
CA ALA A 362 14.03 8.95 -11.16
C ALA A 362 14.77 7.97 -10.24
N VAL A 363 14.41 7.89 -8.97
CA VAL A 363 14.98 6.95 -8.00
C VAL A 363 14.51 5.51 -8.28
N ARG A 364 13.23 5.33 -8.59
CA ARG A 364 12.65 4.00 -8.88
C ARG A 364 13.14 3.40 -10.19
N ARG A 365 13.37 4.23 -11.19
CA ARG A 365 13.78 3.80 -12.54
C ARG A 365 15.04 4.54 -12.98
N PRO A 366 16.20 4.18 -12.44
CA PRO A 366 17.45 4.83 -12.84
C PRO A 366 17.73 4.54 -14.32
N ALA A 367 17.49 5.53 -15.17
CA ALA A 367 17.61 5.39 -16.63
C ALA A 367 19.07 5.39 -17.13
N THR A 368 20.04 5.83 -16.32
CA THR A 368 21.45 5.94 -16.69
C THR A 368 22.35 5.81 -15.45
N ASN A 369 23.62 5.47 -15.66
CA ASN A 369 24.64 5.38 -14.59
C ASN A 369 24.79 6.65 -13.74
N VAL A 370 24.37 7.79 -14.22
CA VAL A 370 24.43 9.10 -13.54
C VAL A 370 23.39 9.22 -12.42
N ARG A 371 22.29 8.46 -12.50
CA ARG A 371 21.16 8.51 -11.54
C ARG A 371 21.23 7.39 -10.48
N GLN A 372 22.17 6.45 -10.59
CA GLN A 372 22.21 5.25 -9.76
C GLN A 372 22.56 5.47 -8.27
N ASN A 373 23.08 6.64 -7.90
CA ASN A 373 23.59 6.90 -6.54
C ASN A 373 22.79 7.97 -5.78
N PHE A 374 21.58 8.31 -6.22
CA PHE A 374 20.75 9.23 -5.44
C PHE A 374 19.97 8.46 -4.39
N ASP A 375 20.14 8.84 -3.13
CA ASP A 375 19.66 8.09 -1.98
C ASP A 375 18.16 8.27 -1.80
N ALA A 376 17.42 7.14 -1.89
CA ALA A 376 15.99 7.09 -1.62
C ALA A 376 15.66 7.53 -0.19
N GLU A 377 16.51 7.23 0.77
CA GLU A 377 16.30 7.59 2.18
C GLU A 377 16.30 9.10 2.37
N ARG A 378 17.15 9.82 1.64
CA ARG A 378 17.20 11.29 1.67
C ARG A 378 15.89 11.91 1.12
N VAL A 379 15.34 11.37 0.03
CA VAL A 379 14.06 11.84 -0.52
C VAL A 379 12.93 11.53 0.45
N THR A 380 12.93 10.33 1.03
CA THR A 380 11.95 9.93 2.04
C THR A 380 11.98 10.86 3.26
N SER A 381 13.16 11.15 3.79
CA SER A 381 13.33 12.04 4.94
C SER A 381 12.78 13.44 4.63
N SER A 382 13.13 14.01 3.47
CA SER A 382 12.63 15.31 3.06
C SER A 382 11.10 15.34 2.91
N LEU A 383 10.51 14.31 2.30
CA LEU A 383 9.05 14.16 2.17
C LEU A 383 8.37 14.01 3.52
N MET A 384 8.96 13.25 4.45
CA MET A 384 8.42 13.10 5.81
C MET A 384 8.48 14.40 6.61
N ASP A 385 9.55 15.20 6.45
CA ASP A 385 9.63 16.52 7.07
C ASP A 385 8.52 17.47 6.56
N ARG A 386 8.24 17.44 5.25
CA ARG A 386 7.15 18.22 4.64
C ARG A 386 5.79 17.73 5.08
N GLN A 387 5.60 16.41 5.10
CA GLN A 387 4.38 15.79 5.64
C GLN A 387 4.14 16.23 7.08
N THR A 388 5.16 16.14 7.94
CA THR A 388 5.02 16.52 9.35
C THR A 388 4.65 17.99 9.49
N GLY A 389 5.30 18.90 8.76
CA GLY A 389 4.99 20.32 8.78
C GLY A 389 3.54 20.62 8.38
N THR A 390 3.06 20.05 7.29
CA THR A 390 1.69 20.25 6.78
C THR A 390 0.65 19.53 7.65
N PHE A 391 1.00 18.38 8.23
CA PHE A 391 0.15 17.68 9.19
C PHE A 391 -0.11 18.51 10.45
N LEU A 392 0.95 19.11 11.01
CA LEU A 392 0.85 19.96 12.21
C LEU A 392 0.10 21.26 11.93
N SER A 393 0.11 21.79 10.72
CA SER A 393 -0.71 22.94 10.31
C SER A 393 -2.18 22.59 10.04
N GLY A 394 -2.54 21.31 10.01
CA GLY A 394 -3.89 20.84 9.73
C GLY A 394 -4.21 20.64 8.24
N ASP A 395 -3.22 20.81 7.37
CA ASP A 395 -3.36 20.64 5.92
C ASP A 395 -3.22 19.16 5.51
N TYR A 396 -4.14 18.33 5.99
CA TYR A 396 -4.05 16.86 5.90
C TYR A 396 -4.02 16.32 4.47
N ASP A 397 -4.65 17.02 3.49
CA ASP A 397 -4.62 16.60 2.09
C ASP A 397 -3.23 16.79 1.47
N ILE A 398 -2.54 17.85 1.85
CA ILE A 398 -1.16 18.10 1.41
C ILE A 398 -0.22 17.12 2.13
N ALA A 399 -0.42 16.92 3.44
CA ALA A 399 0.34 15.93 4.22
C ALA A 399 0.20 14.52 3.62
N MET A 400 -1.00 14.14 3.19
CA MET A 400 -1.27 12.88 2.53
C MET A 400 -0.49 12.73 1.23
N ARG A 401 -0.47 13.76 0.40
CA ARG A 401 0.28 13.77 -0.86
C ARG A 401 1.77 13.48 -0.64
N TYR A 402 2.38 14.13 0.35
CA TYR A 402 3.79 13.89 0.68
C TYR A 402 4.04 12.47 1.24
N ALA A 403 3.13 11.97 2.09
CA ALA A 403 3.23 10.62 2.62
C ALA A 403 3.11 9.54 1.52
N GLU A 404 2.18 9.70 0.59
CA GLU A 404 1.99 8.79 -0.55
C GLU A 404 3.19 8.82 -1.52
N LEU A 405 3.75 10.00 -1.78
CA LEU A 405 4.98 10.13 -2.56
C LEU A 405 6.17 9.41 -1.88
N ALA A 406 6.31 9.55 -0.57
CA ALA A 406 7.33 8.83 0.18
C ALA A 406 7.12 7.31 0.12
N ALA A 407 5.88 6.84 0.27
CA ALA A 407 5.55 5.43 0.17
C ALA A 407 5.85 4.85 -1.22
N SER A 408 5.61 5.64 -2.26
CA SER A 408 5.84 5.20 -3.63
C SER A 408 7.31 4.94 -3.98
N LEU A 409 8.27 5.35 -3.13
CA LEU A 409 9.69 4.98 -3.26
C LEU A 409 9.97 3.51 -2.96
N TYR A 410 9.05 2.82 -2.30
CA TYR A 410 9.21 1.46 -1.82
C TYR A 410 8.22 0.52 -2.49
N ASP A 411 8.55 -0.77 -2.56
CA ASP A 411 7.56 -1.82 -2.78
C ASP A 411 6.71 -1.94 -1.50
N ASP A 412 5.43 -2.26 -1.63
CA ASP A 412 4.48 -2.31 -0.49
C ASP A 412 5.00 -3.13 0.70
N ALA A 413 5.68 -4.24 0.43
CA ALA A 413 6.26 -5.10 1.47
C ALA A 413 7.52 -4.52 2.15
N LYS A 414 8.08 -3.44 1.62
CA LYS A 414 9.35 -2.85 2.08
C LYS A 414 9.18 -1.43 2.65
N ILE A 415 7.97 -0.95 2.80
CA ILE A 415 7.70 0.36 3.39
C ILE A 415 8.27 0.38 4.82
N PRO A 416 9.12 1.36 5.18
CA PRO A 416 9.69 1.46 6.53
C PRO A 416 8.62 1.63 7.63
N ALA A 417 8.91 1.15 8.83
CA ALA A 417 8.00 1.25 9.96
C ALA A 417 7.57 2.70 10.24
N ALA A 418 8.52 3.64 10.30
CA ALA A 418 8.22 5.04 10.53
C ALA A 418 7.26 5.62 9.48
N LEU A 419 7.45 5.29 8.20
CA LEU A 419 6.57 5.75 7.13
C LEU A 419 5.19 5.07 7.21
N SER A 420 5.13 3.79 7.58
CA SER A 420 3.85 3.10 7.81
C SER A 420 3.04 3.76 8.92
N LEU A 421 3.71 4.19 10.01
CA LEU A 421 3.08 4.93 11.09
C LEU A 421 2.52 6.27 10.61
N VAL A 422 3.32 7.04 9.86
CA VAL A 422 2.94 8.34 9.31
C VAL A 422 1.76 8.23 8.36
N LEU A 423 1.76 7.23 7.47
CA LEU A 423 0.62 6.96 6.58
C LEU A 423 -0.65 6.67 7.38
N GLY A 424 -0.57 5.79 8.37
CA GLY A 424 -1.69 5.45 9.24
C GLY A 424 -2.28 6.68 9.95
N GLN A 425 -1.42 7.51 10.53
CA GLN A 425 -1.82 8.75 11.19
C GLN A 425 -2.44 9.77 10.24
N THR A 426 -1.87 9.93 9.06
CA THR A 426 -2.36 10.91 8.08
C THR A 426 -3.71 10.49 7.50
N HIS A 427 -3.88 9.22 7.15
CA HIS A 427 -5.16 8.68 6.72
C HIS A 427 -6.23 8.82 7.82
N ARG A 428 -5.86 8.56 9.08
CA ARG A 428 -6.78 8.73 10.21
C ARG A 428 -7.19 10.18 10.39
N ALA A 429 -6.27 11.12 10.31
CA ALA A 429 -6.58 12.54 10.45
C ALA A 429 -7.53 13.05 9.36
N VAL A 430 -7.37 12.60 8.11
CA VAL A 430 -8.33 12.90 7.03
C VAL A 430 -9.71 12.32 7.36
N ALA A 431 -9.78 11.07 7.80
CA ALA A 431 -11.04 10.42 8.18
C ALA A 431 -11.73 11.15 9.33
N ASP A 432 -10.97 11.52 10.36
CA ASP A 432 -11.50 12.25 11.54
C ASP A 432 -11.98 13.65 11.14
N ARG A 433 -11.32 14.35 10.21
CA ARG A 433 -11.78 15.63 9.66
C ARG A 433 -13.13 15.47 8.95
N ILE A 434 -13.27 14.46 8.06
CA ILE A 434 -14.55 14.19 7.35
C ILE A 434 -15.68 13.95 8.35
N LEU A 435 -15.41 13.20 9.42
CA LEU A 435 -16.39 12.96 10.49
C LEU A 435 -16.72 14.24 11.27
N ALA A 436 -15.70 15.06 11.59
CA ALA A 436 -15.89 16.30 12.33
C ALA A 436 -16.71 17.34 11.53
N GLU A 437 -16.44 17.47 10.23
CA GLU A 437 -17.20 18.34 9.33
C GLU A 437 -18.66 17.90 9.25
N SER A 438 -18.92 16.58 9.15
CA SER A 438 -20.27 16.05 9.17
C SER A 438 -20.95 16.19 10.52
N ALA A 439 -20.21 16.08 11.63
CA ALA A 439 -20.75 16.26 12.98
C ALA A 439 -21.16 17.71 13.25
N ALA A 440 -20.44 18.67 12.68
CA ALA A 440 -20.75 20.10 12.79
C ALA A 440 -21.98 20.52 11.96
N ALA A 441 -22.40 19.73 11.00
CA ALA A 441 -23.60 20.00 10.19
C ALA A 441 -24.88 19.70 11.00
N ASP A 442 -25.82 20.61 10.98
CA ASP A 442 -27.14 20.44 11.62
C ASP A 442 -27.95 19.36 10.89
N GLY A 443 -28.54 18.44 11.63
CA GLY A 443 -29.41 17.42 11.05
C GLY A 443 -29.57 16.17 11.92
N PRO A 444 -30.61 15.38 11.69
CA PRO A 444 -30.82 14.14 12.41
C PRO A 444 -29.84 13.05 11.96
N GLY A 445 -29.58 12.09 12.84
CA GLY A 445 -28.71 10.95 12.58
C GLY A 445 -27.26 11.15 13.05
N SER A 446 -26.48 10.07 12.98
CA SER A 446 -25.07 10.09 13.31
C SER A 446 -24.25 10.86 12.25
N ALA A 447 -23.01 11.26 12.59
CA ALA A 447 -22.13 11.92 11.64
C ALA A 447 -21.96 11.10 10.33
N VAL A 448 -21.88 9.78 10.43
CA VAL A 448 -21.72 8.89 9.26
C VAL A 448 -23.02 8.84 8.42
N GLU A 449 -24.19 8.85 9.06
CA GLU A 449 -25.48 8.83 8.34
C GLU A 449 -25.74 10.10 7.55
N ARG A 450 -25.22 11.24 8.02
CA ARG A 450 -25.33 12.55 7.35
C ARG A 450 -24.43 12.70 6.13
N LEU A 451 -23.38 11.89 6.02
CA LEU A 451 -22.48 11.91 4.87
C LEU A 451 -23.22 11.48 3.59
N ASP A 452 -22.95 12.19 2.50
CA ASP A 452 -23.37 11.73 1.18
C ASP A 452 -22.62 10.44 0.79
N PRO A 453 -23.07 9.72 -0.25
CA PRO A 453 -22.45 8.45 -0.65
C PRO A 453 -20.97 8.56 -1.05
N ALA A 454 -20.54 9.69 -1.64
CA ALA A 454 -19.15 9.92 -2.06
C ALA A 454 -18.26 10.14 -0.84
N ALA A 455 -18.65 11.05 0.07
CA ALA A 455 -17.92 11.32 1.31
C ALA A 455 -17.86 10.07 2.22
N ARG A 456 -18.93 9.25 2.25
CA ARG A 456 -18.92 7.98 2.99
C ARG A 456 -17.95 6.97 2.39
N SER A 457 -17.87 6.90 1.07
CA SER A 457 -16.90 6.05 0.38
C SER A 457 -15.47 6.52 0.63
N GLU A 458 -15.23 7.81 0.63
CA GLU A 458 -13.95 8.43 0.92
C GLU A 458 -13.51 8.18 2.38
N LEU A 459 -14.40 8.41 3.34
CA LEU A 459 -14.18 8.06 4.74
C LEU A 459 -13.75 6.61 4.91
N LYS A 460 -14.52 5.68 4.31
CA LYS A 460 -14.22 4.26 4.38
C LYS A 460 -12.85 3.94 3.80
N ARG A 461 -12.50 4.51 2.65
CA ARG A 461 -11.18 4.33 2.00
C ARG A 461 -10.05 4.76 2.93
N HIS A 462 -10.17 5.94 3.56
CA HIS A 462 -9.13 6.44 4.48
C HIS A 462 -9.04 5.60 5.75
N LEU A 463 -10.15 5.16 6.31
CA LEU A 463 -10.14 4.28 7.49
C LEU A 463 -9.49 2.92 7.21
N LEU A 464 -9.79 2.30 6.05
CA LEU A 464 -9.15 1.04 5.65
C LEU A 464 -7.64 1.22 5.46
N ALA A 465 -7.22 2.25 4.72
CA ALA A 465 -5.80 2.53 4.51
C ALA A 465 -5.06 2.87 5.82
N SER A 466 -5.73 3.56 6.75
CA SER A 466 -5.21 3.80 8.10
C SER A 466 -5.00 2.49 8.84
N GLY A 467 -6.01 1.62 8.86
CA GLY A 467 -5.95 0.30 9.50
C GLY A 467 -4.81 -0.56 8.96
N GLU A 468 -4.70 -0.66 7.64
CA GLU A 468 -3.62 -1.41 6.96
C GLU A 468 -2.23 -0.87 7.31
N SER A 469 -2.09 0.46 7.34
CA SER A 469 -0.80 1.11 7.63
C SER A 469 -0.38 0.91 9.09
N PHE A 470 -1.31 1.04 10.04
CA PHE A 470 -1.03 0.76 11.46
C PHE A 470 -0.77 -0.73 11.71
N ALA A 471 -1.50 -1.64 11.08
CA ALA A 471 -1.25 -3.07 11.18
C ALA A 471 0.16 -3.43 10.68
N ARG A 472 0.56 -2.88 9.53
CA ARG A 472 1.93 -3.03 8.99
C ARG A 472 2.98 -2.48 9.95
N HIS A 473 2.77 -1.28 10.50
CA HIS A 473 3.69 -0.71 11.50
C HIS A 473 3.84 -1.65 12.70
N ALA A 474 2.72 -2.13 13.24
CA ALA A 474 2.73 -3.07 14.36
C ALA A 474 3.55 -4.34 14.05
N ASP A 475 3.35 -4.94 12.87
CA ASP A 475 4.12 -6.12 12.45
C ASP A 475 5.63 -5.84 12.42
N LEU A 476 6.03 -4.68 11.90
CA LEU A 476 7.43 -4.29 11.75
C LEU A 476 8.13 -3.99 13.09
N VAL A 477 7.40 -3.46 14.08
CA VAL A 477 7.99 -3.10 15.38
C VAL A 477 7.77 -4.14 16.47
N SER A 478 7.08 -5.24 16.17
CA SER A 478 6.65 -6.26 17.14
C SER A 478 7.75 -6.84 18.04
N SER A 479 8.99 -6.88 17.55
CA SER A 479 10.14 -7.41 18.29
C SER A 479 11.01 -6.37 18.99
N VAL A 480 10.81 -5.08 18.68
CA VAL A 480 11.73 -4.01 19.13
C VAL A 480 11.03 -2.93 19.97
N ASP A 481 9.72 -2.71 19.76
CA ASP A 481 8.93 -1.69 20.46
C ASP A 481 7.53 -2.24 20.82
N THR A 482 7.40 -2.77 22.03
CA THR A 482 6.14 -3.33 22.52
C THR A 482 5.06 -2.23 22.66
N ALA A 483 5.41 -1.03 23.05
CA ALA A 483 4.45 0.06 23.18
C ALA A 483 3.92 0.51 21.84
N GLY A 484 4.81 0.75 20.88
CA GLY A 484 4.44 1.09 19.51
C GLY A 484 3.64 -0.02 18.82
N TYR A 485 3.96 -1.28 19.10
CA TYR A 485 3.17 -2.44 18.64
C TYR A 485 1.73 -2.37 19.14
N LEU A 486 1.52 -2.22 20.45
CA LEU A 486 0.19 -2.20 21.04
C LEU A 486 -0.61 -0.98 20.59
N ASP A 487 0.01 0.20 20.57
CA ASP A 487 -0.65 1.42 20.09
C ASP A 487 -1.12 1.26 18.65
N SER A 488 -0.28 0.71 17.79
CA SER A 488 -0.64 0.52 16.38
C SER A 488 -1.68 -0.58 16.17
N ARG A 489 -1.64 -1.67 16.95
CA ARG A 489 -2.71 -2.69 16.92
C ARG A 489 -4.06 -2.11 17.33
N TRP A 490 -4.07 -1.28 18.38
CA TRP A 490 -5.28 -0.59 18.82
C TRP A 490 -5.82 0.33 17.71
N LEU A 491 -4.96 1.18 17.13
CA LEU A 491 -5.35 2.12 16.09
C LEU A 491 -5.80 1.42 14.80
N ALA A 492 -5.16 0.30 14.45
CA ALA A 492 -5.58 -0.53 13.33
C ALA A 492 -6.97 -1.12 13.57
N ALA A 493 -7.18 -1.74 14.73
CA ALA A 493 -8.47 -2.31 15.10
C ALA A 493 -9.60 -1.28 15.09
N ASP A 494 -9.35 -0.11 15.69
CA ASP A 494 -10.31 1.00 15.73
C ASP A 494 -10.65 1.53 14.32
N SER A 495 -9.64 1.64 13.46
CA SER A 495 -9.85 2.11 12.08
C SER A 495 -10.66 1.11 11.25
N PHE A 496 -10.37 -0.19 11.36
CA PHE A 496 -11.14 -1.23 10.65
C PHE A 496 -12.57 -1.34 11.18
N ASP A 497 -12.77 -1.21 12.48
CA ASP A 497 -14.11 -1.24 13.08
C ASP A 497 -14.97 -0.05 12.60
N LEU A 498 -14.39 1.16 12.60
CA LEU A 498 -15.06 2.35 12.05
C LEU A 498 -15.32 2.25 10.54
N ALA A 499 -14.46 1.55 9.80
CA ALA A 499 -14.66 1.27 8.38
C ALA A 499 -15.73 0.21 8.11
N GLY A 500 -16.16 -0.53 9.13
CA GLY A 500 -17.07 -1.66 9.02
C GLY A 500 -16.42 -2.92 8.43
N ASP A 501 -15.09 -3.04 8.50
CA ASP A 501 -14.36 -4.26 8.16
C ASP A 501 -14.21 -5.13 9.41
N MET A 502 -15.26 -5.90 9.69
CA MET A 502 -15.35 -6.70 10.91
C MET A 502 -14.30 -7.81 10.98
N GLU A 503 -13.86 -8.35 9.85
CA GLU A 503 -12.85 -9.40 9.81
C GLU A 503 -11.48 -8.87 10.28
N GLN A 504 -11.04 -7.75 9.73
CA GLN A 504 -9.78 -7.14 10.13
C GLN A 504 -9.86 -6.55 11.55
N ALA A 505 -10.97 -5.90 11.91
CA ALA A 505 -11.19 -5.41 13.26
C ALA A 505 -11.07 -6.53 14.30
N ARG A 506 -11.72 -7.68 14.06
CA ARG A 506 -11.62 -8.88 14.92
C ARG A 506 -10.18 -9.35 15.07
N ARG A 507 -9.46 -9.44 13.96
CA ARG A 507 -8.05 -9.88 13.96
C ARG A 507 -7.19 -8.96 14.81
N GLU A 508 -7.27 -7.67 14.58
CA GLU A 508 -6.42 -6.69 15.23
C GLU A 508 -6.78 -6.51 16.73
N PHE A 509 -8.07 -6.49 17.08
CA PHE A 509 -8.49 -6.51 18.49
C PHE A 509 -8.06 -7.78 19.21
N SER A 510 -8.08 -8.96 18.56
CA SER A 510 -7.57 -10.20 19.16
C SER A 510 -6.08 -10.11 19.43
N LEU A 511 -5.28 -9.68 18.44
CA LEU A 511 -3.84 -9.50 18.60
C LEU A 511 -3.50 -8.49 19.71
N TYR A 512 -4.29 -7.40 19.80
CA TYR A 512 -4.12 -6.42 20.86
C TYR A 512 -4.44 -7.03 22.24
N THR A 513 -5.59 -7.70 22.39
CA THR A 513 -6.02 -8.27 23.68
C THR A 513 -5.12 -9.40 24.17
N ASP A 514 -4.52 -10.16 23.24
CA ASP A 514 -3.57 -11.23 23.55
C ASP A 514 -2.18 -10.68 23.95
N GLY A 515 -1.76 -9.58 23.33
CA GLY A 515 -0.46 -8.95 23.57
C GLY A 515 -0.44 -7.94 24.71
N ALA A 516 -1.58 -7.31 25.01
CA ALA A 516 -1.65 -6.26 26.03
C ALA A 516 -1.50 -6.82 27.45
N PRO A 517 -0.73 -6.16 28.34
CA PRO A 517 -0.61 -6.51 29.76
C PRO A 517 -1.98 -6.51 30.48
N ASP A 518 -2.06 -7.23 31.60
CA ASP A 518 -3.33 -7.29 32.38
C ASP A 518 -3.76 -5.96 32.97
N ASP A 519 -2.83 -5.06 33.23
CA ASP A 519 -3.05 -3.70 33.74
C ASP A 519 -3.21 -2.63 32.64
N ASP A 520 -3.21 -3.00 31.37
CA ASP A 520 -3.47 -2.05 30.28
C ASP A 520 -4.90 -1.52 30.36
N SER A 521 -5.02 -0.20 30.48
CA SER A 521 -6.30 0.50 30.67
C SER A 521 -7.25 0.38 29.49
N ARG A 522 -6.75 0.12 28.26
CA ARG A 522 -7.54 -0.04 27.03
C ARG A 522 -7.99 -1.50 26.81
N ARG A 523 -7.37 -2.47 27.50
CA ARG A 523 -7.66 -3.90 27.30
C ARG A 523 -9.13 -4.27 27.56
N PRO A 524 -9.81 -3.74 28.61
CA PRO A 524 -11.24 -3.96 28.79
C PRO A 524 -12.08 -3.42 27.62
N GLU A 525 -11.75 -2.24 27.11
CA GLU A 525 -12.42 -1.64 25.96
C GLU A 525 -12.20 -2.47 24.69
N ALA A 526 -10.96 -2.90 24.43
CA ALA A 526 -10.65 -3.76 23.30
C ALA A 526 -11.48 -5.07 23.32
N ARG A 527 -11.63 -5.67 24.51
CA ARG A 527 -12.48 -6.86 24.69
C ARG A 527 -13.95 -6.56 24.41
N VAL A 528 -14.46 -5.39 24.84
CA VAL A 528 -15.84 -4.99 24.52
C VAL A 528 -16.03 -4.85 23.02
N ARG A 529 -15.10 -4.17 22.34
CA ARG A 529 -15.16 -3.96 20.89
C ARG A 529 -15.06 -5.30 20.13
N LEU A 530 -14.13 -6.17 20.55
CA LEU A 530 -14.01 -7.53 19.99
C LEU A 530 -15.29 -8.35 20.19
N ALA A 531 -15.92 -8.24 21.37
CA ALA A 531 -17.18 -8.90 21.62
C ALA A 531 -18.32 -8.35 20.75
N GLN A 532 -18.35 -7.03 20.50
CA GLN A 532 -19.30 -6.41 19.57
C GLN A 532 -19.11 -6.94 18.15
N VAL A 533 -17.87 -7.11 17.68
CA VAL A 533 -17.61 -7.72 16.36
C VAL A 533 -18.16 -9.15 16.31
N PHE A 534 -17.88 -9.99 17.32
CA PHE A 534 -18.44 -11.33 17.39
C PHE A 534 -19.99 -11.32 17.44
N GLN A 535 -20.58 -10.34 18.08
CA GLN A 535 -22.03 -10.17 18.12
C GLN A 535 -22.63 -9.85 16.74
N VAL A 536 -21.97 -8.99 15.96
CA VAL A 536 -22.35 -8.70 14.57
C VAL A 536 -22.20 -9.96 13.69
N GLU A 537 -21.13 -10.72 13.88
CA GLU A 537 -20.91 -12.01 13.21
C GLU A 537 -21.88 -13.11 13.69
N ARG A 538 -22.76 -12.81 14.65
CA ARG A 538 -23.70 -13.73 15.31
C ARG A 538 -23.02 -14.88 16.06
N ASN A 539 -21.77 -14.70 16.43
CA ASN A 539 -21.05 -15.63 17.31
C ASN A 539 -21.28 -15.23 18.77
N PHE A 540 -22.52 -15.46 19.25
CA PHE A 540 -22.97 -15.00 20.56
C PHE A 540 -22.24 -15.65 21.71
N ALA A 541 -21.82 -16.90 21.58
CA ALA A 541 -21.07 -17.62 22.61
C ALA A 541 -19.69 -16.98 22.88
N SER A 542 -18.93 -16.66 21.81
CA SER A 542 -17.63 -15.99 21.94
C SER A 542 -17.80 -14.57 22.49
N ALA A 543 -18.80 -13.82 22.00
CA ALA A 543 -19.11 -12.50 22.49
C ALA A 543 -19.44 -12.51 24.00
N ALA A 544 -20.30 -13.44 24.44
CA ALA A 544 -20.67 -13.59 25.85
C ALA A 544 -19.47 -13.93 26.73
N GLY A 545 -18.54 -14.77 26.27
CA GLY A 545 -17.30 -15.08 26.98
C GLY A 545 -16.45 -13.85 27.26
N LEU A 546 -16.27 -13.01 26.25
CA LEU A 546 -15.52 -11.75 26.38
C LEU A 546 -16.24 -10.75 27.30
N TYR A 547 -17.56 -10.55 27.13
CA TYR A 547 -18.31 -9.64 28.01
C TYR A 547 -18.28 -10.10 29.47
N ARG A 548 -18.40 -11.41 29.77
CA ARG A 548 -18.24 -11.93 31.12
C ARG A 548 -16.85 -11.62 31.70
N THR A 549 -15.81 -11.74 30.89
CA THR A 549 -14.45 -11.42 31.31
C THR A 549 -14.30 -9.93 31.65
N VAL A 550 -14.87 -9.05 30.84
CA VAL A 550 -14.86 -7.60 31.11
C VAL A 550 -15.68 -7.28 32.35
N MET A 551 -16.87 -7.87 32.50
CA MET A 551 -17.77 -7.64 33.60
C MET A 551 -17.19 -8.09 34.97
N ALA A 552 -16.27 -9.05 34.98
CA ALA A 552 -15.55 -9.47 36.19
C ALA A 552 -14.52 -8.45 36.68
N GLY A 553 -14.13 -7.48 35.84
CA GLY A 553 -13.22 -6.40 36.19
C GLY A 553 -13.93 -5.13 36.68
N PRO A 554 -13.19 -4.20 37.29
CA PRO A 554 -13.75 -2.91 37.70
C PRO A 554 -13.83 -1.91 36.53
N GLY A 555 -14.69 -0.91 36.67
CA GLY A 555 -14.69 0.27 35.86
C GLY A 555 -15.80 0.35 34.81
N PRO A 556 -15.84 1.44 34.02
CA PRO A 556 -16.96 1.75 33.11
C PRO A 556 -17.21 0.71 32.00
N ALA A 557 -16.16 -0.03 31.62
CA ALA A 557 -16.29 -1.09 30.61
C ALA A 557 -17.15 -2.26 31.13
N SER A 558 -17.04 -2.56 32.45
CA SER A 558 -17.87 -3.58 33.12
C SER A 558 -19.35 -3.26 33.01
N ASP A 559 -19.72 -2.01 33.26
CA ASP A 559 -21.13 -1.59 33.19
C ASP A 559 -21.65 -1.63 31.74
N ARG A 560 -20.81 -1.21 30.78
CA ARG A 560 -21.16 -1.26 29.35
C ARG A 560 -21.26 -2.68 28.79
N ALA A 561 -20.62 -3.67 29.39
CA ALA A 561 -20.66 -5.06 28.97
C ALA A 561 -21.98 -5.77 29.36
N ARG A 562 -22.71 -5.29 30.39
CA ARG A 562 -23.86 -5.97 30.98
C ARG A 562 -25.00 -6.19 30.00
N VAL A 563 -25.47 -5.13 29.38
CA VAL A 563 -26.61 -5.21 28.44
C VAL A 563 -26.25 -5.97 27.16
N PRO A 564 -25.10 -5.72 26.51
CA PRO A 564 -24.66 -6.56 25.38
C PRO A 564 -24.51 -8.04 25.74
N LEU A 565 -24.00 -8.39 26.94
CA LEU A 565 -23.99 -9.78 27.41
C LEU A 565 -25.41 -10.37 27.48
N ALA A 566 -26.34 -9.66 28.09
CA ALA A 566 -27.72 -10.11 28.16
C ALA A 566 -28.32 -10.34 26.76
N LYS A 567 -28.04 -9.44 25.82
CA LYS A 567 -28.47 -9.58 24.40
C LYS A 567 -27.87 -10.82 23.73
N CYS A 568 -26.60 -11.12 23.98
CA CYS A 568 -25.96 -12.32 23.45
C CYS A 568 -26.60 -13.58 24.02
N LEU A 569 -26.87 -13.59 25.34
CA LEU A 569 -27.53 -14.73 26.02
C LEU A 569 -28.94 -14.98 25.49
N LEU A 570 -29.71 -13.90 25.25
CA LEU A 570 -31.09 -14.01 24.68
C LEU A 570 -31.08 -14.42 23.21
N ALA A 571 -30.00 -14.13 22.46
CA ALA A 571 -29.87 -14.51 21.06
C ALA A 571 -29.30 -15.93 20.88
N ASP A 572 -28.73 -16.49 21.93
CA ASP A 572 -28.19 -17.85 21.97
C ASP A 572 -29.30 -18.80 22.48
N SER A 573 -29.57 -19.85 21.73
CA SER A 573 -30.64 -20.81 22.06
C SER A 573 -30.27 -21.83 23.15
N GLU A 574 -29.22 -21.59 23.92
CA GLU A 574 -28.77 -22.50 24.97
C GLU A 574 -29.69 -22.45 26.21
N PRO A 575 -30.07 -23.62 26.76
CA PRO A 575 -30.89 -23.67 27.94
C PRO A 575 -30.32 -22.94 29.14
N GLY A 576 -31.09 -22.08 29.76
CA GLY A 576 -30.72 -21.30 30.94
C GLY A 576 -30.19 -19.90 30.67
N ASN A 577 -29.78 -19.60 29.43
CA ASN A 577 -29.31 -18.27 29.04
C ASN A 577 -30.36 -17.17 29.23
N ASP A 578 -31.65 -17.45 28.97
CA ASP A 578 -32.75 -16.51 29.19
C ASP A 578 -32.85 -16.10 30.66
N ALA A 579 -32.73 -17.05 31.59
CA ALA A 579 -32.79 -16.79 33.04
C ALA A 579 -31.55 -16.02 33.54
N GLU A 580 -30.36 -16.33 32.99
CA GLU A 580 -29.14 -15.58 33.27
C GLU A 580 -29.26 -14.13 32.77
N ALA A 581 -29.78 -13.95 31.54
CA ALA A 581 -30.01 -12.62 30.96
C ALA A 581 -31.00 -11.79 31.76
N GLU A 582 -32.13 -12.38 32.15
CA GLU A 582 -33.11 -11.72 33.00
C GLU A 582 -32.51 -11.31 34.35
N THR A 583 -31.75 -12.21 35.01
CA THR A 583 -31.09 -11.92 36.28
C THR A 583 -30.07 -10.77 36.12
N LEU A 584 -29.28 -10.81 35.04
CA LEU A 584 -28.29 -9.79 34.75
C LEU A 584 -28.92 -8.41 34.53
N LEU A 585 -30.01 -8.35 33.76
CA LEU A 585 -30.73 -7.11 33.52
C LEU A 585 -31.38 -6.58 34.80
N LEU A 586 -31.99 -7.45 35.64
CA LEU A 586 -32.57 -7.08 36.92
C LEU A 586 -31.53 -6.50 37.89
N THR A 587 -30.36 -7.13 37.99
CA THR A 587 -29.27 -6.62 38.84
C THR A 587 -28.62 -5.35 38.29
N THR A 588 -28.78 -5.08 37.01
CA THR A 588 -28.32 -3.82 36.41
C THR A 588 -29.26 -2.66 36.77
N ILE A 589 -30.56 -2.91 36.87
CA ILE A 589 -31.57 -1.87 37.20
C ILE A 589 -31.94 -1.79 38.67
N ASP A 590 -31.33 -2.55 39.57
CA ASP A 590 -31.60 -2.45 41.01
C ASP A 590 -30.96 -1.21 41.66
N GLY A 591 -30.11 -0.51 40.94
CA GLY A 591 -29.43 0.71 41.37
C GLY A 591 -28.25 0.50 42.33
N SER A 592 -27.90 -0.76 42.62
CA SER A 592 -26.77 -1.08 43.53
C SER A 592 -25.42 -1.02 42.84
N ILE A 593 -25.38 -1.29 41.53
CA ILE A 593 -24.15 -1.38 40.74
C ILE A 593 -24.09 -0.25 39.71
N VAL A 594 -25.18 -0.01 39.00
CA VAL A 594 -25.28 0.98 37.93
C VAL A 594 -26.23 2.08 38.35
N ALA A 595 -25.77 3.32 38.27
CA ALA A 595 -26.60 4.48 38.64
C ALA A 595 -27.77 4.66 37.63
N PRO A 596 -28.97 5.10 38.11
CA PRO A 596 -30.14 5.22 37.23
C PRO A 596 -30.00 6.20 36.05
N ASP A 597 -29.05 7.14 36.11
CA ASP A 597 -28.74 8.08 35.02
C ASP A 597 -27.76 7.51 33.99
N ALA A 598 -27.15 6.35 34.25
CA ALA A 598 -26.22 5.73 33.33
C ALA A 598 -26.94 5.10 32.12
N ALA A 599 -26.29 5.16 30.97
CA ALA A 599 -26.81 4.56 29.74
C ALA A 599 -27.09 3.04 29.89
N ALA A 600 -26.24 2.33 30.62
CA ALA A 600 -26.41 0.89 30.86
C ALA A 600 -27.70 0.58 31.64
N PHE A 601 -28.06 1.42 32.63
CA PHE A 601 -29.33 1.27 33.37
C PHE A 601 -30.53 1.45 32.43
N ARG A 602 -30.53 2.55 31.66
CA ARG A 602 -31.57 2.83 30.67
C ARG A 602 -31.73 1.68 29.68
N ASP A 603 -30.62 1.23 29.10
CA ASP A 603 -30.63 0.18 28.10
C ASP A 603 -31.07 -1.17 28.68
N ALA A 604 -30.65 -1.49 29.91
CA ALA A 604 -31.12 -2.69 30.62
C ALA A 604 -32.64 -2.67 30.88
N LEU A 605 -33.17 -1.52 31.28
CA LEU A 605 -34.60 -1.34 31.53
C LEU A 605 -35.43 -1.58 30.23
N VAL A 606 -34.99 -1.02 29.12
CA VAL A 606 -35.59 -1.16 27.80
C VAL A 606 -35.53 -2.63 27.32
N GLU A 607 -34.37 -3.27 27.44
CA GLU A 607 -34.19 -4.67 27.04
C GLU A 607 -35.06 -5.62 27.89
N LEU A 608 -35.08 -5.40 29.21
CA LEU A 608 -35.92 -6.21 30.11
C LEU A 608 -37.42 -6.06 29.77
N GLY A 609 -37.87 -4.83 29.48
CA GLY A 609 -39.19 -4.58 28.99
C GLY A 609 -39.49 -5.30 27.68
N GLY A 610 -38.50 -5.33 26.77
CA GLY A 610 -38.55 -6.07 25.51
C GLY A 610 -38.65 -7.59 25.71
N VAL A 611 -37.84 -8.16 26.63
CA VAL A 611 -37.86 -9.60 26.98
C VAL A 611 -39.27 -9.99 27.52
N TYR A 612 -39.79 -9.23 28.46
CA TYR A 612 -41.09 -9.48 29.02
C TYR A 612 -42.21 -9.37 27.98
N TYR A 613 -42.12 -8.39 27.09
CA TYR A 613 -43.05 -8.28 25.97
C TYR A 613 -42.99 -9.50 25.03
N ALA A 614 -41.76 -9.94 24.65
CA ALA A 614 -41.59 -11.10 23.74
C ALA A 614 -42.05 -12.41 24.37
N THR A 615 -41.92 -12.54 25.68
CA THR A 615 -42.35 -13.73 26.44
C THR A 615 -43.81 -13.66 26.92
N ALA A 616 -44.61 -12.69 26.43
CA ALA A 616 -46.01 -12.46 26.79
C ALA A 616 -46.23 -12.22 28.30
N ARG A 617 -45.23 -11.81 29.03
CA ARG A 617 -45.29 -11.32 30.42
C ARG A 617 -45.65 -9.85 30.45
N TYR A 618 -46.83 -9.53 29.92
CA TYR A 618 -47.24 -8.16 29.67
C TYR A 618 -47.31 -7.27 30.94
N PRO A 619 -47.78 -7.71 32.11
CA PRO A 619 -47.76 -6.91 33.31
C PRO A 619 -46.36 -6.41 33.68
N GLU A 620 -45.34 -7.29 33.60
CA GLU A 620 -43.94 -6.96 33.88
C GLU A 620 -43.38 -6.07 32.76
N ALA A 621 -43.73 -6.35 31.49
CA ALA A 621 -43.35 -5.50 30.37
C ALA A 621 -43.86 -4.07 30.52
N ILE A 622 -45.12 -3.89 30.90
CA ILE A 622 -45.73 -2.59 31.16
C ILE A 622 -44.95 -1.84 32.24
N ALA A 623 -44.67 -2.50 33.39
CA ALA A 623 -43.97 -1.85 34.49
C ALA A 623 -42.57 -1.32 34.07
N ARG A 624 -41.80 -2.10 33.27
CA ARG A 624 -40.47 -1.71 32.84
C ARG A 624 -40.46 -0.69 31.70
N LEU A 625 -41.37 -0.85 30.74
CA LEU A 625 -41.50 0.10 29.64
C LEU A 625 -42.05 1.45 30.10
N GLU A 626 -43.03 1.45 31.05
CA GLU A 626 -43.54 2.66 31.63
C GLU A 626 -42.46 3.42 32.38
N GLU A 627 -41.69 2.75 33.25
CA GLU A 627 -40.53 3.33 33.91
C GLU A 627 -39.50 3.88 32.90
N ALA A 628 -39.22 3.19 31.78
CA ALA A 628 -38.34 3.67 30.75
C ALA A 628 -38.84 4.96 30.07
N VAL A 629 -40.14 4.98 29.71
CA VAL A 629 -40.75 6.12 29.03
C VAL A 629 -40.85 7.36 29.95
N GLU A 630 -41.10 7.16 31.25
CA GLU A 630 -41.19 8.26 32.24
C GLU A 630 -39.80 8.82 32.60
N ARG A 631 -38.78 7.97 32.78
CA ARG A 631 -37.43 8.41 33.17
C ARG A 631 -36.68 9.02 32.01
N TYR A 632 -36.87 8.53 30.78
CA TYR A 632 -36.06 8.91 29.63
C TYR A 632 -36.95 9.43 28.47
N PRO A 633 -37.68 10.55 28.68
CA PRO A 633 -38.58 11.10 27.64
C PRO A 633 -37.84 11.55 26.36
N ASP A 634 -36.56 11.83 26.47
CA ASP A 634 -35.70 12.28 25.37
C ASP A 634 -34.93 11.12 24.69
N ASP A 635 -35.22 9.86 25.02
CA ASP A 635 -34.58 8.72 24.35
C ASP A 635 -34.92 8.74 22.84
N PRO A 636 -33.93 8.61 21.96
CA PRO A 636 -34.19 8.57 20.51
C PRO A 636 -35.20 7.51 20.08
N ARG A 637 -35.38 6.46 20.88
CA ARG A 637 -36.34 5.36 20.64
C ARG A 637 -37.69 5.57 21.30
N ILE A 638 -37.98 6.75 21.85
CA ILE A 638 -39.14 7.00 22.71
C ILE A 638 -40.45 6.61 22.06
N ASP A 639 -40.64 6.89 20.78
CA ASP A 639 -41.86 6.54 20.07
C ASP A 639 -42.03 5.01 19.89
N ILE A 640 -40.92 4.29 19.71
CA ILE A 640 -40.88 2.82 19.65
C ILE A 640 -41.19 2.25 21.05
N LEU A 641 -40.67 2.85 22.12
CA LEU A 641 -40.96 2.42 23.50
C LEU A 641 -42.43 2.66 23.87
N ARG A 642 -42.97 3.83 23.54
CA ARG A 642 -44.40 4.12 23.70
C ARG A 642 -45.27 3.15 22.94
N TYR A 643 -44.90 2.82 21.69
CA TYR A 643 -45.62 1.81 20.89
C TYR A 643 -45.60 0.44 21.58
N LYS A 644 -44.44 -0.05 22.02
CA LYS A 644 -44.29 -1.32 22.74
C LYS A 644 -45.10 -1.35 24.04
N LEU A 645 -45.10 -0.26 24.80
CA LEU A 645 -45.88 -0.10 26.03
C LEU A 645 -47.40 -0.13 25.73
N ALA A 646 -47.80 0.55 24.68
CA ALA A 646 -49.20 0.54 24.22
C ALA A 646 -49.66 -0.88 23.83
N ASP A 647 -48.83 -1.56 23.06
CA ASP A 647 -49.12 -2.91 22.58
C ASP A 647 -49.13 -3.94 23.73
N ALA A 648 -48.16 -3.86 24.66
CA ALA A 648 -48.16 -4.65 25.90
C ALA A 648 -49.46 -4.44 26.70
N SER A 649 -49.89 -3.19 26.83
CA SER A 649 -51.13 -2.83 27.56
C SER A 649 -52.35 -3.40 26.87
N ARG A 650 -52.47 -3.30 25.54
CA ARG A 650 -53.57 -3.86 24.75
C ARG A 650 -53.61 -5.40 24.83
N LEU A 651 -52.42 -6.04 24.64
CA LEU A 651 -52.31 -7.51 24.69
C LEU A 651 -52.60 -8.04 26.11
N SER A 652 -52.17 -7.32 27.15
CA SER A 652 -52.52 -7.64 28.52
C SER A 652 -54.02 -7.53 28.79
N ALA A 653 -54.69 -6.53 28.25
CA ALA A 653 -56.17 -6.44 28.30
C ALA A 653 -56.83 -7.63 27.61
N GLY A 654 -56.28 -8.12 26.50
CA GLY A 654 -56.70 -9.34 25.83
C GLY A 654 -56.56 -10.59 26.69
N GLN A 655 -55.42 -10.71 27.45
CA GLN A 655 -55.25 -11.82 28.42
C GLN A 655 -56.31 -11.75 29.54
N ILE A 656 -56.59 -10.56 30.06
CA ILE A 656 -57.62 -10.37 31.07
C ILE A 656 -58.98 -10.75 30.50
N ALA A 657 -59.32 -10.38 29.24
CA ALA A 657 -60.57 -10.74 28.58
C ALA A 657 -60.73 -12.28 28.46
N LEU A 658 -59.66 -13.01 28.20
CA LEU A 658 -59.64 -14.49 28.23
C LEU A 658 -59.93 -15.03 29.64
N THR A 659 -59.35 -14.44 30.68
CA THR A 659 -59.55 -14.82 32.08
C THR A 659 -60.99 -14.56 32.50
N LEU A 660 -61.58 -13.48 32.08
CA LEU A 660 -62.98 -13.14 32.37
C LEU A 660 -64.04 -14.12 31.79
N ARG A 661 -63.66 -14.98 30.84
CA ARG A 661 -64.49 -16.07 30.34
C ARG A 661 -64.64 -17.22 31.31
N GLN A 662 -63.82 -17.29 32.34
CA GLN A 662 -63.87 -18.32 33.38
C GLN A 662 -64.90 -17.97 34.44
N ALA A 663 -65.28 -18.96 35.26
CA ALA A 663 -66.14 -18.75 36.42
C ALA A 663 -65.33 -18.06 37.54
N LEU A 664 -65.63 -16.81 37.78
CA LEU A 664 -64.91 -15.96 38.76
C LEU A 664 -65.87 -15.37 39.78
N PRO A 665 -65.46 -15.12 41.02
CA PRO A 665 -66.22 -14.33 42.00
C PRO A 665 -66.52 -12.94 41.43
N GLN A 666 -67.74 -12.38 41.81
CA GLN A 666 -68.19 -11.10 41.25
C GLN A 666 -67.12 -9.97 41.47
N ALA A 667 -66.61 -9.82 42.68
CA ALA A 667 -65.64 -8.79 42.99
C ALA A 667 -64.34 -8.91 42.15
N THR A 668 -63.84 -10.13 41.89
CA THR A 668 -62.70 -10.40 41.03
C THR A 668 -63.02 -10.04 39.56
N ARG A 669 -64.17 -10.37 39.08
CA ARG A 669 -64.67 -10.04 37.77
C ARG A 669 -64.72 -8.54 37.54
N GLU A 670 -65.28 -7.80 38.47
CA GLU A 670 -65.38 -6.33 38.42
C GLU A 670 -63.99 -5.67 38.44
N ALA A 671 -63.10 -6.12 39.33
CA ALA A 671 -61.74 -5.63 39.38
C ALA A 671 -60.96 -5.88 38.05
N LEU A 672 -61.05 -7.10 37.48
CA LEU A 672 -60.39 -7.43 36.22
C LEU A 672 -60.96 -6.65 35.05
N GLU A 673 -62.28 -6.38 35.04
CA GLU A 673 -62.93 -5.59 34.00
C GLU A 673 -62.46 -4.11 34.09
N GLN A 674 -62.38 -3.54 35.29
CA GLN A 674 -61.80 -2.19 35.47
C GLN A 674 -60.36 -2.11 35.02
N GLU A 675 -59.54 -3.11 35.34
CA GLU A 675 -58.16 -3.17 34.91
C GLU A 675 -58.06 -3.32 33.36
N ARG A 676 -58.90 -4.16 32.75
CA ARG A 676 -58.95 -4.31 31.30
C ARG A 676 -59.27 -2.99 30.60
N VAL A 677 -60.29 -2.29 31.07
CA VAL A 677 -60.73 -1.01 30.54
C VAL A 677 -59.62 0.04 30.73
N SER A 678 -59.01 0.11 31.90
CA SER A 678 -57.88 1.03 32.15
C SER A 678 -56.71 0.81 31.22
N ARG A 679 -56.31 -0.46 30.98
CA ARG A 679 -55.24 -0.82 30.08
C ARG A 679 -55.52 -0.48 28.61
N LEU A 680 -56.77 -0.67 28.14
CA LEU A 680 -57.21 -0.29 26.80
C LEU A 680 -57.21 1.23 26.61
N HIS A 681 -57.64 2.00 27.59
CA HIS A 681 -57.56 3.47 27.52
C HIS A 681 -56.10 3.93 27.48
N ARG A 682 -55.26 3.37 28.35
CA ARG A 682 -53.82 3.70 28.37
C ARG A 682 -53.16 3.34 27.04
N ALA A 683 -53.49 2.19 26.45
CA ALA A 683 -52.96 1.78 25.14
C ALA A 683 -53.40 2.77 24.05
N ALA A 684 -54.69 3.15 24.02
CA ALA A 684 -55.18 4.12 23.03
C ALA A 684 -54.48 5.49 23.13
N GLU A 685 -54.28 6.00 24.37
CA GLU A 685 -53.53 7.26 24.59
C GLU A 685 -52.08 7.18 24.08
N LEU A 686 -51.38 6.09 24.35
CA LEU A 686 -50.00 5.91 23.93
C LEU A 686 -49.89 5.76 22.41
N TYR A 687 -50.78 4.99 21.78
CA TYR A 687 -50.82 4.89 20.31
C TYR A 687 -51.10 6.26 19.67
N GLU A 688 -51.97 7.07 20.27
CA GLU A 688 -52.26 8.43 19.81
C GLU A 688 -51.03 9.33 19.93
N GLN A 689 -50.26 9.21 21.03
CA GLN A 689 -48.99 9.92 21.20
C GLN A 689 -47.97 9.51 20.12
N VAL A 690 -47.83 8.22 19.84
CA VAL A 690 -46.95 7.71 18.76
C VAL A 690 -47.37 8.27 17.41
N ARG A 691 -48.68 8.21 17.11
CA ARG A 691 -49.23 8.76 15.87
C ARG A 691 -48.99 10.25 15.75
N ALA A 692 -49.26 11.02 16.81
CA ALA A 692 -49.07 12.46 16.82
C ALA A 692 -47.59 12.84 16.67
N SER A 693 -46.68 12.10 17.30
CA SER A 693 -45.23 12.35 17.21
C SER A 693 -44.66 12.02 15.81
N LEU A 694 -44.96 10.82 15.29
CA LEU A 694 -44.35 10.34 14.05
C LEU A 694 -45.01 10.92 12.78
N ASP A 695 -46.28 11.38 12.86
CA ASP A 695 -47.00 11.97 11.73
C ASP A 695 -47.03 13.52 11.77
N SER A 696 -46.36 14.15 12.72
CA SER A 696 -46.36 15.61 12.90
C SER A 696 -45.64 16.37 11.77
N ASP A 697 -44.61 15.79 11.20
CA ASP A 697 -43.81 16.40 10.14
C ASP A 697 -43.75 15.49 8.91
N PRO A 698 -44.46 15.81 7.84
CA PRO A 698 -44.40 15.06 6.59
C PRO A 698 -43.05 15.02 5.91
N ALA A 699 -42.15 15.95 6.24
CA ALA A 699 -40.79 16.00 5.70
C ALA A 699 -39.80 15.08 6.45
N ARG A 700 -40.15 14.64 7.65
CA ARG A 700 -39.36 13.73 8.46
C ARG A 700 -39.22 12.37 7.76
N LYS A 701 -38.00 11.94 7.50
CA LYS A 701 -37.73 10.58 7.01
C LYS A 701 -37.76 9.61 8.17
N LEU A 702 -38.82 8.86 8.27
CA LEU A 702 -38.96 7.81 9.29
C LEU A 702 -38.12 6.58 8.94
N GLY A 703 -37.52 5.96 9.93
CA GLY A 703 -36.88 4.65 9.82
C GLY A 703 -37.93 3.54 9.56
N ASP A 704 -37.48 2.35 9.14
CA ASP A 704 -38.37 1.23 8.81
C ASP A 704 -39.25 0.83 10.00
N LEU A 705 -38.65 0.75 11.19
CA LEU A 705 -39.37 0.39 12.41
C LEU A 705 -40.38 1.48 12.83
N GLU A 706 -39.99 2.76 12.71
CA GLU A 706 -40.91 3.88 12.98
C GLU A 706 -42.08 3.87 12.02
N ARG A 707 -41.87 3.57 10.73
CA ARG A 707 -42.99 3.42 9.75
C ARG A 707 -43.96 2.30 10.14
N VAL A 708 -43.41 1.17 10.60
CA VAL A 708 -44.24 0.05 11.09
C VAL A 708 -45.02 0.44 12.34
N CYS A 709 -44.36 1.09 13.32
CA CYS A 709 -45.03 1.56 14.54
C CYS A 709 -46.15 2.56 14.21
N LEU A 710 -45.89 3.53 13.34
CA LEU A 710 -46.89 4.53 12.92
C LEU A 710 -48.09 3.85 12.25
N ARG A 711 -47.82 2.95 11.27
CA ARG A 711 -48.88 2.21 10.60
C ARG A 711 -49.76 1.44 11.59
N ASN A 712 -49.09 0.64 12.43
CA ASN A 712 -49.83 -0.21 13.37
C ASN A 712 -50.56 0.62 14.44
N ALA A 713 -50.03 1.77 14.88
CA ALA A 713 -50.71 2.66 15.80
C ALA A 713 -52.05 3.16 15.26
N TYR A 714 -52.10 3.53 13.96
CA TYR A 714 -53.37 3.92 13.31
C TYR A 714 -54.45 2.85 13.40
N PHE A 715 -54.07 1.56 13.24
CA PHE A 715 -55.05 0.45 13.35
C PHE A 715 -55.40 0.15 14.80
N ALA A 716 -54.38 0.14 15.68
CA ALA A 716 -54.51 -0.24 17.07
C ALA A 716 -55.37 0.73 17.89
N ILE A 717 -55.44 2.02 17.53
CA ILE A 717 -56.38 2.98 18.12
C ILE A 717 -57.81 2.49 17.89
N GLY A 718 -58.11 2.04 16.66
CA GLY A 718 -59.42 1.46 16.33
C GLY A 718 -59.69 0.16 17.10
N ASP A 719 -58.64 -0.71 17.23
CA ASP A 719 -58.76 -1.97 17.99
C ASP A 719 -59.11 -1.72 19.45
N CYS A 720 -58.45 -0.74 20.10
CA CYS A 720 -58.73 -0.36 21.50
C CYS A 720 -60.17 0.13 21.66
N ALA A 721 -60.66 0.98 20.77
CA ALA A 721 -62.00 1.50 20.81
C ALA A 721 -63.01 0.35 20.57
N PHE A 722 -62.75 -0.56 19.65
CA PHE A 722 -63.55 -1.74 19.38
C PHE A 722 -63.66 -2.66 20.62
N ASP A 723 -62.51 -2.94 21.27
CA ASP A 723 -62.43 -3.77 22.46
C ASP A 723 -63.11 -3.13 23.68
N LEU A 724 -63.22 -1.79 23.72
CA LEU A 724 -64.01 -1.02 24.69
C LEU A 724 -65.51 -0.98 24.36
N ALA A 725 -65.92 -1.61 23.24
CA ALA A 725 -67.30 -1.54 22.70
C ALA A 725 -67.73 -0.11 22.27
N ASP A 726 -66.78 0.83 22.13
CA ASP A 726 -67.05 2.15 21.53
C ASP A 726 -66.90 2.05 20.00
N TYR A 727 -67.92 1.47 19.39
CA TYR A 727 -67.87 1.15 17.96
C TYR A 727 -67.89 2.40 17.06
N ASP A 728 -68.47 3.51 17.50
CA ASP A 728 -68.48 4.74 16.71
C ASP A 728 -67.08 5.36 16.66
N SER A 729 -66.33 5.40 17.78
CA SER A 729 -64.98 5.80 17.79
C SER A 729 -64.05 4.82 17.03
N ALA A 730 -64.33 3.51 17.13
CA ALA A 730 -63.61 2.49 16.36
C ALA A 730 -63.76 2.70 14.85
N ILE A 731 -64.99 2.93 14.35
CA ILE A 731 -65.25 3.21 12.95
C ILE A 731 -64.50 4.47 12.48
N ALA A 732 -64.53 5.52 13.28
CA ALA A 732 -63.81 6.76 12.95
C ALA A 732 -62.28 6.56 12.86
N ALA A 733 -61.68 5.81 13.82
CA ALA A 733 -60.25 5.50 13.82
C ALA A 733 -59.83 4.60 12.64
N TYR A 734 -60.61 3.55 12.36
CA TYR A 734 -60.35 2.69 11.20
C TYR A 734 -60.53 3.41 9.86
N ASP A 735 -61.48 4.37 9.79
CA ASP A 735 -61.67 5.18 8.58
C ASP A 735 -60.46 6.12 8.36
N ALA A 736 -59.90 6.68 9.44
CA ALA A 736 -58.65 7.45 9.38
C ALA A 736 -57.47 6.57 8.91
N ALA A 737 -57.32 5.35 9.47
CA ALA A 737 -56.28 4.40 9.06
C ALA A 737 -56.44 4.00 7.58
N ARG A 738 -57.63 3.67 7.12
CA ARG A 738 -57.94 3.35 5.73
C ARG A 738 -57.62 4.49 4.77
N LEU A 739 -57.89 5.72 5.15
CA LEU A 739 -57.59 6.90 4.34
C LEU A 739 -56.08 7.18 4.27
N LYS A 740 -55.39 7.08 5.39
CA LYS A 740 -53.95 7.27 5.46
C LYS A 740 -53.17 6.24 4.61
N TYR A 741 -53.60 5.00 4.62
CA TYR A 741 -52.96 3.88 3.94
C TYR A 741 -53.78 3.35 2.76
N ALA A 742 -54.50 4.23 2.04
CA ALA A 742 -55.40 3.86 0.95
C ALA A 742 -54.74 3.06 -0.18
N ASP A 743 -53.45 3.29 -0.42
CA ASP A 743 -52.65 2.60 -1.46
C ASP A 743 -51.92 1.36 -0.92
N ASP A 744 -52.05 1.02 0.35
CA ASP A 744 -51.49 -0.19 0.98
C ASP A 744 -52.57 -1.25 1.21
N PRO A 745 -52.33 -2.53 0.83
CA PRO A 745 -53.28 -3.62 1.03
C PRO A 745 -53.72 -3.78 2.49
N SER A 746 -52.90 -3.36 3.47
CA SER A 746 -53.28 -3.41 4.90
C SER A 746 -54.51 -2.58 5.23
N SER A 747 -54.84 -1.56 4.44
CA SER A 747 -56.09 -0.78 4.60
C SER A 747 -57.37 -1.63 4.55
N LEU A 748 -57.32 -2.80 3.90
CA LEU A 748 -58.40 -3.75 3.90
C LEU A 748 -58.76 -4.25 5.31
N VAL A 749 -57.74 -4.40 6.20
CA VAL A 749 -57.94 -4.78 7.61
C VAL A 749 -58.87 -3.77 8.30
N ALA A 750 -58.59 -2.48 8.17
CA ALA A 750 -59.44 -1.44 8.73
C ALA A 750 -60.87 -1.48 8.16
N MET A 751 -61.00 -1.71 6.85
CA MET A 751 -62.35 -1.80 6.20
C MET A 751 -63.13 -2.98 6.73
N VAL A 752 -62.49 -4.12 6.96
CA VAL A 752 -63.15 -5.31 7.55
C VAL A 752 -63.54 -5.05 9.00
N GLN A 753 -62.70 -4.36 9.77
CA GLN A 753 -63.05 -3.99 11.15
C GLN A 753 -64.19 -2.98 11.22
N ILE A 754 -64.31 -2.08 10.25
CA ILE A 754 -65.53 -1.21 10.11
C ILE A 754 -66.81 -2.07 9.88
N VAL A 755 -66.69 -3.11 9.05
CA VAL A 755 -67.81 -4.04 8.86
C VAL A 755 -68.20 -4.72 10.19
N ASN A 756 -67.15 -5.23 10.93
CA ASN A 756 -67.36 -5.86 12.23
C ASN A 756 -68.02 -4.91 13.24
N ALA A 757 -67.56 -3.63 13.31
CA ALA A 757 -68.18 -2.63 14.21
C ALA A 757 -69.61 -2.35 13.90
N TYR A 758 -69.99 -2.23 12.61
CA TYR A 758 -71.39 -2.09 12.23
C TYR A 758 -72.23 -3.33 12.57
N VAL A 759 -71.67 -4.54 12.45
CA VAL A 759 -72.25 -5.79 12.82
C VAL A 759 -72.54 -5.80 14.33
N GLN A 760 -71.59 -5.42 15.15
CA GLN A 760 -71.76 -5.36 16.61
C GLN A 760 -72.85 -4.35 17.04
N GLN A 761 -73.00 -3.26 16.30
CA GLN A 761 -74.02 -2.26 16.50
C GLN A 761 -75.40 -2.70 15.90
N GLN A 762 -75.52 -3.86 15.24
CA GLN A 762 -76.64 -4.32 14.47
C GLN A 762 -77.10 -3.36 13.34
N ARG A 763 -76.15 -2.53 12.84
CA ARG A 763 -76.35 -1.59 11.73
C ARG A 763 -76.15 -2.27 10.38
N TRP A 764 -77.01 -3.24 10.06
CA TRP A 764 -76.87 -4.12 8.91
C TRP A 764 -76.76 -3.42 7.55
N PRO A 765 -77.54 -2.36 7.24
CA PRO A 765 -77.37 -1.65 5.97
C PRO A 765 -75.98 -1.03 5.80
N GLN A 766 -75.44 -0.47 6.88
CA GLN A 766 -74.11 0.09 6.88
C GLN A 766 -73.00 -0.99 6.77
N ALA A 767 -73.22 -2.13 7.48
CA ALA A 767 -72.29 -3.29 7.40
C ALA A 767 -72.19 -3.81 5.97
N ARG A 768 -73.33 -3.95 5.26
CA ARG A 768 -73.32 -4.36 3.85
C ARG A 768 -72.68 -3.39 2.91
N THR A 769 -72.94 -2.09 3.09
CA THR A 769 -72.25 -1.05 2.29
C THR A 769 -70.75 -1.06 2.52
N ALA A 770 -70.31 -1.21 3.76
CA ALA A 770 -68.92 -1.29 4.11
C ALA A 770 -68.24 -2.56 3.52
N ASN A 771 -68.92 -3.72 3.58
CA ASN A 771 -68.42 -4.97 3.00
C ASN A 771 -68.28 -4.89 1.48
N GLU A 772 -69.22 -4.27 0.78
CA GLU A 772 -69.18 -4.08 -0.65
C GLU A 772 -68.00 -3.14 -1.03
N ARG A 773 -67.79 -2.06 -0.26
CA ARG A 773 -66.60 -1.19 -0.43
C ARG A 773 -65.29 -1.92 -0.20
N ALA A 774 -65.21 -2.80 0.79
CA ALA A 774 -64.04 -3.63 1.07
C ALA A 774 -63.75 -4.60 -0.09
N ARG A 775 -64.77 -5.21 -0.68
CA ARG A 775 -64.65 -6.06 -1.88
C ARG A 775 -64.09 -5.30 -3.08
N GLN A 776 -64.62 -4.12 -3.36
CA GLN A 776 -64.15 -3.25 -4.42
C GLN A 776 -62.71 -2.79 -4.16
N HIS A 777 -62.36 -2.57 -2.92
CA HIS A 777 -60.99 -2.20 -2.54
C HIS A 777 -59.99 -3.37 -2.71
N LEU A 778 -60.36 -4.59 -2.29
CA LEU A 778 -59.60 -5.81 -2.52
C LEU A 778 -59.27 -6.01 -4.01
N ALA A 779 -60.25 -5.74 -4.89
CA ALA A 779 -60.09 -5.90 -6.34
C ALA A 779 -59.12 -4.91 -6.99
N ARG A 780 -58.73 -3.82 -6.30
CA ARG A 780 -57.77 -2.83 -6.82
C ARG A 780 -56.33 -3.29 -6.81
N PHE A 781 -55.98 -4.23 -5.96
CA PHE A 781 -54.61 -4.68 -5.77
C PHE A 781 -54.31 -5.93 -6.60
N PRO A 782 -53.16 -5.99 -7.29
CA PRO A 782 -52.72 -7.18 -8.00
C PRO A 782 -52.41 -8.34 -7.04
N ASP A 783 -52.40 -9.56 -7.54
CA ASP A 783 -52.31 -10.77 -6.71
C ASP A 783 -50.99 -10.94 -5.98
N ASP A 784 -49.92 -10.43 -6.54
CA ASP A 784 -48.56 -10.53 -6.00
C ASP A 784 -48.37 -9.75 -4.70
N VAL A 785 -49.07 -8.61 -4.50
CA VAL A 785 -48.91 -7.82 -3.27
C VAL A 785 -49.49 -8.53 -2.03
N TRP A 786 -50.33 -9.54 -2.21
CA TRP A 786 -50.92 -10.30 -1.12
C TRP A 786 -50.02 -11.41 -0.56
N GLN A 787 -48.80 -11.59 -1.14
CA GLN A 787 -47.79 -12.52 -0.64
C GLN A 787 -46.86 -11.89 0.41
N ARG A 788 -47.06 -10.64 0.75
CA ARG A 788 -46.29 -9.93 1.77
C ARG A 788 -46.45 -10.57 3.15
N PRO A 789 -45.34 -10.80 3.89
CA PRO A 789 -45.37 -11.48 5.20
C PRO A 789 -46.01 -10.64 6.32
N ASP A 790 -46.15 -9.32 6.11
CA ASP A 790 -46.75 -8.37 7.06
C ASP A 790 -48.26 -8.24 6.93
N LEU A 791 -48.88 -8.95 5.98
CA LEU A 791 -50.32 -9.02 5.85
C LEU A 791 -50.87 -10.22 6.63
N PRO A 792 -52.03 -10.05 7.34
CA PRO A 792 -52.53 -11.08 8.23
C PRO A 792 -53.14 -12.29 7.49
N MET A 793 -53.49 -12.14 6.20
CA MET A 793 -54.12 -13.22 5.41
C MET A 793 -53.79 -13.08 3.92
N GLU A 794 -53.78 -14.24 3.21
CA GLU A 794 -53.73 -14.30 1.75
C GLU A 794 -55.03 -13.80 1.12
N LYS A 795 -54.98 -13.33 -0.13
CA LYS A 795 -56.13 -12.80 -0.88
C LYS A 795 -57.34 -13.72 -0.83
N LYS A 796 -57.16 -15.02 -1.07
CA LYS A 796 -58.26 -16.03 -1.08
C LYS A 796 -59.01 -16.15 0.25
N HIS A 797 -58.36 -15.80 1.38
CA HIS A 797 -59.01 -15.81 2.69
C HIS A 797 -59.83 -14.54 2.90
N TRP A 798 -59.36 -13.39 2.41
CA TRP A 798 -60.11 -12.16 2.39
C TRP A 798 -61.32 -12.26 1.51
N GLU A 799 -61.20 -12.85 0.31
CA GLU A 799 -62.36 -13.11 -0.58
C GLU A 799 -63.42 -13.93 0.11
N ARG A 800 -63.07 -15.07 0.71
CA ARG A 800 -63.99 -15.93 1.43
C ARG A 800 -64.66 -15.20 2.60
N TRP A 801 -63.95 -14.40 3.36
CA TRP A 801 -64.50 -13.62 4.46
C TRP A 801 -65.48 -12.57 3.96
N LEU A 802 -65.17 -11.84 2.93
CA LEU A 802 -66.02 -10.81 2.33
C LEU A 802 -67.24 -11.41 1.63
N ASP A 803 -67.09 -12.57 1.04
CA ASP A 803 -68.27 -13.32 0.43
C ASP A 803 -69.21 -13.86 1.51
N ALA A 804 -68.68 -14.35 2.63
CA ALA A 804 -69.47 -14.72 3.78
C ALA A 804 -70.27 -13.50 4.34
N GLY A 805 -69.66 -12.31 4.29
CA GLY A 805 -70.36 -11.05 4.66
C GLY A 805 -71.50 -10.69 3.76
N THR A 806 -71.69 -11.30 2.57
CA THR A 806 -72.91 -11.12 1.74
C THR A 806 -74.07 -11.82 2.32
N LEU A 807 -73.87 -12.86 3.17
CA LEU A 807 -74.96 -13.60 3.86
C LEU A 807 -75.58 -12.81 5.04
N LEU A 808 -74.97 -11.60 5.40
CA LEU A 808 -75.62 -10.70 6.40
C LEU A 808 -77.08 -10.31 6.07
N ASP A 809 -77.54 -10.64 4.87
CA ASP A 809 -78.95 -10.41 4.44
C ASP A 809 -79.90 -11.49 4.94
N GLN A 810 -79.34 -12.68 5.29
CA GLN A 810 -80.21 -13.79 5.70
C GLN A 810 -80.58 -13.75 7.21
N SER A 811 -79.59 -13.26 8.02
CA SER A 811 -79.85 -13.13 9.46
C SER A 811 -80.83 -12.01 9.83
N ALA A 812 -80.91 -10.97 9.00
CA ALA A 812 -81.89 -9.86 9.21
C ALA A 812 -83.35 -10.23 8.88
N ARG A 813 -83.58 -11.44 8.30
CA ARG A 813 -84.95 -11.90 7.93
C ARG A 813 -85.50 -12.94 8.90
N VAL A 814 -84.76 -13.27 9.97
CA VAL A 814 -85.12 -14.29 10.96
C VAL A 814 -85.33 -13.64 12.32
N GLU A 815 -86.12 -12.54 12.39
CA GLU A 815 -86.82 -12.15 13.60
C GLU A 815 -88.26 -11.83 13.26
N PRO A 816 -89.25 -12.45 14.06
CA PRO A 816 -90.67 -12.23 13.85
C PRO A 816 -91.12 -10.89 14.36
#